data_ac7b0964e42ba6a4a8b5b47b1c8b1cf8
#
_entry.id   ac7b0964e42ba6a4a8b5b47b1c8b1cf8
#
_cell.length_a   1.000
_cell.length_b   1.000
_cell.length_c   1.000
_cell.angle_alpha   90.00
_cell.angle_beta   90.00
_cell.angle_gamma   90.00
#
_symmetry.space_group_name_H-M   'P 1'
#
loop_
_entity.id
_entity.type
_entity.pdbx_description
1 polymer ?
#
loop_
_entity_poly.entity_id
_entity_poly.type
_entity_poly.pdbx_seq_one_letter_code
_entity_poly.pdbx_strand_id
1 'polypeptide(L)'
;MYYDFAAMEKKWQANWEKTKPYAAVTGDKRPKFYGLIEFPYPSGQGLHVGHPRPFTAMDIVTRKKRMEGYNVLFPIGFDAFGLPTENYAIKNHIHPAVVTKNNIANFTSQLKMLGYGFDWDRCVDTTDPDYYKWTQWIFLQMFKHGLAYKTTMPVNWCTSCKCVLANEEVVNGVCERCGSEVIRKEKSQWMLKITAYAQRLIDDLEDVDFIERVKIQQRNWIGRSTGAEVTFQTNVGDEVTVYTTRADTLFGTTYMVISPEHPMLKKWQPLIKNWDAVEAYQEEAAHKSDFERGELNKEKTGVRLEGIEVMNPVTHQALPMFVSDYVLMGYGTGIVMGVPGHDQRDWEFAKKFGLPIIEVVKGGDVTKEAFVAKDDSAIMVNSGFLNGMTVKEAIPAMKKYVVEQGFGKEKVNYKLRDWVFSRQRYWGEPIPLVNCEKCGWVALPEEQLPLVLPQVESYEPTDDGESPLSKMTDWVNTTCPCCGGPAKRETDTMPQWAGSSWYFLRYMDPHNDKALASKEALDYWSPVDWYNGGMEHTTLHLLYSRFWHKFLYDIGVVPTKEPYAKRTSHGMILGEGGEKMSKSRGNVVNPNDIVAQYGADTMRLHIMFIGDFEKAVTWSNEAVKGSKRFLDRCFNLQDIATAEETISAKNESIVHKTIKKVTQDIDELKMNTAIAAMMTMVNELYANGCSKGDVEMLCLLLSPFAPHMVEEMWENMGFAAKYGKMAMQMPWPAHDEAKTVDSHVEMAVQVNGKLKGTVTVPMDSDEAAVVAAAMDTDKVKKAVEGMSVVKTIHVKNKLVNLIVKPAR
;
A
#
# COMPACT_ATOMS: atom_id res chain seq x y z
N MET A 1 29.92 22.44 -23.70
CA MET A 1 29.04 21.68 -24.63
C MET A 1 27.57 22.01 -24.28
N TYR A 2 26.68 22.10 -25.29
CA TYR A 2 25.28 22.41 -25.04
C TYR A 2 24.50 21.14 -24.61
N TYR A 3 23.75 21.23 -23.53
CA TYR A 3 22.91 20.14 -23.04
C TYR A 3 21.56 20.15 -23.75
N ASP A 4 21.51 19.52 -24.94
CA ASP A 4 20.27 19.30 -25.70
C ASP A 4 19.57 18.04 -25.21
N PHE A 5 18.83 18.17 -24.10
CA PHE A 5 18.15 17.04 -23.48
C PHE A 5 17.14 16.38 -24.45
N ALA A 6 16.43 17.14 -25.29
CA ALA A 6 15.41 16.59 -26.19
C ALA A 6 16.02 15.66 -27.26
N ALA A 7 17.16 16.06 -27.84
CA ALA A 7 17.88 15.21 -28.80
C ALA A 7 18.47 13.97 -28.14
N MET A 8 19.07 14.12 -26.94
CA MET A 8 19.67 13.03 -26.18
C MET A 8 18.64 11.99 -25.75
N GLU A 9 17.51 12.42 -25.19
CA GLU A 9 16.43 11.54 -24.77
C GLU A 9 15.89 10.71 -25.95
N LYS A 10 15.64 11.35 -27.09
CA LYS A 10 15.18 10.65 -28.29
C LYS A 10 16.21 9.62 -28.80
N LYS A 11 17.49 9.98 -28.79
CA LYS A 11 18.60 9.09 -29.20
C LYS A 11 18.65 7.85 -28.33
N TRP A 12 18.67 8.03 -27.00
CA TRP A 12 18.88 6.93 -26.07
C TRP A 12 17.65 6.07 -25.90
N GLN A 13 16.45 6.63 -25.90
CA GLN A 13 15.20 5.85 -25.92
C GLN A 13 15.10 4.95 -27.14
N ALA A 14 15.44 5.46 -28.33
CA ALA A 14 15.50 4.65 -29.55
C ALA A 14 16.58 3.54 -29.48
N ASN A 15 17.73 3.83 -28.86
CA ASN A 15 18.79 2.84 -28.64
C ASN A 15 18.29 1.72 -27.71
N TRP A 16 17.69 2.05 -26.56
CA TRP A 16 17.19 1.07 -25.60
C TRP A 16 16.03 0.23 -26.15
N GLU A 17 15.16 0.82 -26.97
CA GLU A 17 14.09 0.06 -27.63
C GLU A 17 14.66 -0.98 -28.60
N LYS A 18 15.71 -0.64 -29.32
CA LYS A 18 16.40 -1.54 -30.27
C LYS A 18 17.22 -2.61 -29.55
N THR A 19 17.99 -2.24 -28.54
CA THR A 19 18.96 -3.13 -27.88
C THR A 19 18.37 -3.93 -26.71
N LYS A 20 17.21 -3.53 -26.20
CA LYS A 20 16.47 -4.16 -25.10
C LYS A 20 17.33 -4.51 -23.87
N PRO A 21 18.12 -3.54 -23.33
CA PRO A 21 19.09 -3.81 -22.25
C PRO A 21 18.43 -4.20 -20.93
N TYR A 22 17.11 -4.06 -20.83
CA TYR A 22 16.32 -4.35 -19.64
C TYR A 22 15.64 -5.72 -19.66
N ALA A 23 15.81 -6.49 -20.72
CA ALA A 23 15.17 -7.80 -20.85
C ALA A 23 15.65 -8.76 -19.75
N ALA A 24 14.68 -9.37 -19.06
CA ALA A 24 14.92 -10.38 -18.04
C ALA A 24 14.96 -11.78 -18.66
N VAL A 25 15.85 -12.63 -18.18
CA VAL A 25 16.03 -13.99 -18.70
C VAL A 25 15.69 -15.01 -17.61
N THR A 26 14.64 -15.78 -17.81
CA THR A 26 14.28 -16.87 -16.88
C THR A 26 15.37 -17.97 -16.94
N GLY A 27 15.82 -18.44 -15.76
CA GLY A 27 16.86 -19.49 -15.66
C GLY A 27 18.30 -18.98 -15.82
N ASP A 28 18.53 -17.67 -15.85
CA ASP A 28 19.89 -17.08 -15.84
C ASP A 28 20.65 -17.51 -14.57
N LYS A 29 21.99 -17.69 -14.71
CA LYS A 29 22.85 -18.10 -13.58
C LYS A 29 23.14 -16.98 -12.57
N ARG A 30 22.95 -15.72 -12.97
CA ARG A 30 23.08 -14.58 -12.06
C ARG A 30 21.98 -14.62 -10.99
N PRO A 31 22.21 -14.07 -9.79
CA PRO A 31 21.15 -13.93 -8.81
C PRO A 31 19.99 -13.12 -9.39
N LYS A 32 18.76 -13.58 -9.15
CA LYS A 32 17.56 -12.87 -9.61
C LYS A 32 17.24 -11.69 -8.71
N PHE A 33 16.66 -10.65 -9.28
CA PHE A 33 16.02 -9.58 -8.55
C PHE A 33 14.72 -9.20 -9.26
N TYR A 34 13.60 -9.39 -8.60
CA TYR A 34 12.30 -9.01 -9.12
C TYR A 34 11.79 -7.76 -8.38
N GLY A 35 11.95 -6.60 -9.01
CA GLY A 35 11.39 -5.32 -8.56
C GLY A 35 9.99 -5.12 -9.12
N LEU A 36 9.02 -4.76 -8.27
CA LEU A 36 7.64 -4.56 -8.66
C LEU A 36 7.12 -3.20 -8.19
N ILE A 37 6.34 -2.57 -9.04
CA ILE A 37 5.48 -1.42 -8.71
C ILE A 37 4.02 -1.80 -8.96
N GLU A 38 3.10 -1.10 -8.32
CA GLU A 38 1.70 -1.22 -8.69
C GLU A 38 1.51 -0.72 -10.12
N PHE A 39 0.93 -1.57 -10.96
CA PHE A 39 0.69 -1.18 -12.34
C PHE A 39 -0.42 -0.13 -12.43
N PRO A 40 -0.28 0.85 -13.34
CA PRO A 40 -1.21 1.96 -13.40
C PRO A 40 -2.57 1.55 -13.93
N TYR A 41 -3.60 2.25 -13.47
CA TYR A 41 -4.91 2.27 -14.09
C TYR A 41 -4.93 3.33 -15.21
N PRO A 42 -5.06 2.96 -16.49
CA PRO A 42 -4.96 3.90 -17.60
C PRO A 42 -6.22 4.76 -17.71
N SER A 43 -6.23 5.92 -17.06
CA SER A 43 -7.30 6.89 -17.10
C SER A 43 -7.15 7.89 -18.28
N GLY A 44 -8.25 8.45 -18.77
CA GLY A 44 -8.32 9.22 -20.04
C GLY A 44 -7.43 10.46 -20.18
N GLN A 45 -6.80 10.96 -19.10
CA GLN A 45 -5.93 12.14 -19.18
C GLN A 45 -4.43 11.83 -19.04
N GLY A 46 -4.06 10.56 -18.97
CA GLY A 46 -2.69 10.18 -18.77
C GLY A 46 -2.20 10.30 -17.30
N LEU A 47 -0.88 10.23 -17.14
CA LEU A 47 -0.22 10.38 -15.87
C LEU A 47 -0.22 11.85 -15.40
N HIS A 48 -0.27 12.07 -14.08
CA HIS A 48 0.16 13.32 -13.45
C HIS A 48 1.49 13.11 -12.72
N VAL A 49 2.18 14.19 -12.36
CA VAL A 49 3.54 14.11 -11.76
C VAL A 49 3.64 13.28 -10.47
N GLY A 50 2.54 12.93 -9.84
CA GLY A 50 2.52 12.03 -8.68
C GLY A 50 2.76 10.56 -9.02
N HIS A 51 2.30 10.10 -10.18
CA HIS A 51 2.45 8.69 -10.61
C HIS A 51 3.90 8.28 -10.82
N PRO A 52 4.78 9.09 -11.46
CA PRO A 52 6.18 8.74 -11.66
C PRO A 52 7.00 8.54 -10.39
N ARG A 53 6.55 8.99 -9.23
CA ARG A 53 7.35 8.91 -7.99
C ARG A 53 7.75 7.48 -7.61
N PRO A 54 6.83 6.53 -7.43
CA PRO A 54 7.19 5.13 -7.17
C PRO A 54 7.93 4.49 -8.34
N PHE A 55 7.56 4.83 -9.57
CA PHE A 55 8.18 4.27 -10.77
C PHE A 55 9.65 4.66 -10.85
N THR A 56 9.98 5.93 -10.62
CA THR A 56 11.35 6.43 -10.64
C THR A 56 12.19 5.81 -9.52
N ALA A 57 11.65 5.72 -8.30
CA ALA A 57 12.38 5.14 -7.18
C ALA A 57 12.76 3.68 -7.43
N MET A 58 11.81 2.87 -7.89
CA MET A 58 12.08 1.47 -8.18
C MET A 58 12.92 1.28 -9.46
N ASP A 59 12.81 2.18 -10.44
CA ASP A 59 13.71 2.19 -11.59
C ASP A 59 15.16 2.44 -11.17
N ILE A 60 15.40 3.37 -10.25
CA ILE A 60 16.73 3.63 -9.67
C ILE A 60 17.27 2.37 -8.98
N VAL A 61 16.46 1.75 -8.11
CA VAL A 61 16.84 0.51 -7.42
C VAL A 61 17.17 -0.60 -8.40
N THR A 62 16.33 -0.82 -9.40
CA THR A 62 16.54 -1.91 -10.37
C THR A 62 17.73 -1.66 -11.29
N ARG A 63 18.02 -0.41 -11.67
CA ARG A 63 19.24 -0.04 -12.41
C ARG A 63 20.49 -0.33 -11.59
N LYS A 64 20.52 0.07 -10.30
CA LYS A 64 21.62 -0.27 -9.39
C LYS A 64 21.80 -1.78 -9.27
N LYS A 65 20.70 -2.55 -9.11
CA LYS A 65 20.74 -4.01 -9.04
C LYS A 65 21.33 -4.66 -10.30
N ARG A 66 21.01 -4.15 -11.49
CA ARG A 66 21.68 -4.58 -12.74
C ARG A 66 23.19 -4.33 -12.72
N MET A 67 23.59 -3.14 -12.27
CA MET A 67 25.01 -2.79 -12.12
C MET A 67 25.70 -3.62 -11.03
N GLU A 68 24.98 -4.10 -10.03
CA GLU A 68 25.46 -5.08 -9.02
C GLU A 68 25.55 -6.52 -9.55
N GLY A 69 25.17 -6.76 -10.80
CA GLY A 69 25.29 -8.06 -11.46
C GLY A 69 24.06 -8.96 -11.34
N TYR A 70 22.92 -8.45 -10.88
CA TYR A 70 21.67 -9.21 -10.84
C TYR A 70 21.02 -9.35 -12.22
N ASN A 71 20.32 -10.46 -12.42
CA ASN A 71 19.33 -10.62 -13.47
C ASN A 71 18.01 -10.02 -12.97
N VAL A 72 17.64 -8.86 -13.51
CA VAL A 72 16.54 -8.05 -12.98
C VAL A 72 15.29 -8.20 -13.83
N LEU A 73 14.18 -8.55 -13.18
CA LEU A 73 12.84 -8.44 -13.73
C LEU A 73 12.19 -7.16 -13.18
N PHE A 74 11.94 -6.20 -14.07
CA PHE A 74 11.21 -4.97 -13.77
C PHE A 74 10.16 -4.72 -14.85
N PRO A 75 8.96 -5.32 -14.71
CA PRO A 75 7.91 -5.28 -15.70
C PRO A 75 6.96 -4.11 -15.51
N ILE A 76 6.14 -3.86 -16.53
CA ILE A 76 5.02 -2.92 -16.50
C ILE A 76 3.81 -3.55 -17.18
N GLY A 77 2.62 -3.07 -16.84
CA GLY A 77 1.34 -3.47 -17.45
C GLY A 77 0.25 -2.48 -17.07
N PHE A 78 -0.99 -2.85 -17.38
CA PHE A 78 -2.13 -1.96 -17.21
C PHE A 78 -3.29 -2.72 -16.55
N ASP A 79 -3.78 -2.15 -15.43
CA ASP A 79 -5.03 -2.56 -14.81
C ASP A 79 -6.17 -1.78 -15.46
N ALA A 80 -6.84 -2.36 -16.43
CA ALA A 80 -7.66 -1.60 -17.37
C ALA A 80 -9.16 -1.91 -17.33
N PHE A 81 -9.61 -2.92 -16.61
CA PHE A 81 -11.02 -3.14 -16.30
C PHE A 81 -11.51 -2.20 -15.19
N GLY A 82 -12.82 -2.04 -15.05
CA GLY A 82 -13.46 -1.40 -13.92
C GLY A 82 -14.20 -0.10 -14.21
N LEU A 83 -14.79 0.43 -13.18
CA LEU A 83 -15.73 1.54 -13.19
C LEU A 83 -15.20 2.86 -13.79
N PRO A 84 -13.96 3.30 -13.56
CA PRO A 84 -13.52 4.59 -14.07
C PRO A 84 -13.54 4.67 -15.59
N THR A 85 -13.07 3.65 -16.28
CA THR A 85 -13.11 3.59 -17.76
C THR A 85 -14.53 3.44 -18.28
N GLU A 86 -15.33 2.59 -17.65
CA GLU A 86 -16.72 2.38 -18.06
C GLU A 86 -17.56 3.64 -17.88
N ASN A 87 -17.45 4.32 -16.74
CA ASN A 87 -18.18 5.58 -16.50
C ASN A 87 -17.77 6.69 -17.50
N TYR A 88 -16.47 6.77 -17.82
CA TYR A 88 -16.00 7.69 -18.84
C TYR A 88 -16.56 7.35 -20.24
N ALA A 89 -16.57 6.07 -20.57
CA ALA A 89 -17.09 5.54 -21.83
C ALA A 89 -18.59 5.84 -22.00
N ILE A 90 -19.39 5.59 -20.96
CA ILE A 90 -20.82 5.92 -20.92
C ILE A 90 -21.04 7.43 -21.16
N LYS A 91 -20.35 8.28 -20.39
CA LYS A 91 -20.47 9.73 -20.49
C LYS A 91 -20.15 10.28 -21.88
N ASN A 92 -19.22 9.66 -22.59
CA ASN A 92 -18.76 10.10 -23.89
C ASN A 92 -19.35 9.29 -25.06
N HIS A 93 -20.26 8.35 -24.80
CA HIS A 93 -20.88 7.47 -25.81
C HIS A 93 -19.85 6.72 -26.66
N ILE A 94 -18.80 6.19 -26.02
CA ILE A 94 -17.70 5.44 -26.64
C ILE A 94 -17.67 4.05 -26.02
N HIS A 95 -17.33 3.02 -26.78
CA HIS A 95 -17.15 1.68 -26.21
C HIS A 95 -15.91 1.63 -25.29
N PRO A 96 -15.98 1.02 -24.08
CA PRO A 96 -14.88 1.02 -23.11
C PRO A 96 -13.59 0.38 -23.63
N ALA A 97 -13.66 -0.60 -24.53
CA ALA A 97 -12.48 -1.18 -25.18
C ALA A 97 -11.68 -0.16 -25.99
N VAL A 98 -12.36 0.78 -26.68
CA VAL A 98 -11.71 1.85 -27.45
C VAL A 98 -11.04 2.84 -26.52
N VAL A 99 -11.73 3.24 -25.46
CA VAL A 99 -11.18 4.11 -24.40
C VAL A 99 -9.93 3.49 -23.79
N THR A 100 -10.01 2.22 -23.41
CA THR A 100 -8.89 1.46 -22.83
C THR A 100 -7.69 1.44 -23.76
N LYS A 101 -7.87 1.09 -25.03
CA LYS A 101 -6.79 1.05 -26.02
C LYS A 101 -6.08 2.39 -26.16
N ASN A 102 -6.85 3.48 -26.26
CA ASN A 102 -6.30 4.82 -26.39
C ASN A 102 -5.54 5.26 -25.13
N ASN A 103 -6.08 4.94 -23.95
CA ASN A 103 -5.47 5.28 -22.68
C ASN A 103 -4.16 4.51 -22.45
N ILE A 104 -4.12 3.22 -22.76
CA ILE A 104 -2.91 2.39 -22.69
C ILE A 104 -1.83 2.96 -23.61
N ALA A 105 -2.18 3.35 -24.85
CA ALA A 105 -1.24 3.95 -25.79
C ALA A 105 -0.65 5.27 -25.24
N ASN A 106 -1.47 6.12 -24.63
CA ASN A 106 -1.02 7.37 -24.01
C ASN A 106 -0.08 7.11 -22.81
N PHE A 107 -0.48 6.23 -21.90
CA PHE A 107 0.36 5.86 -20.74
C PHE A 107 1.69 5.25 -21.18
N THR A 108 1.68 4.36 -22.16
CA THR A 108 2.89 3.76 -22.72
C THR A 108 3.84 4.83 -23.27
N SER A 109 3.31 5.79 -24.01
CA SER A 109 4.10 6.91 -24.53
C SER A 109 4.74 7.74 -23.41
N GLN A 110 3.98 8.06 -22.36
CA GLN A 110 4.47 8.83 -21.21
C GLN A 110 5.53 8.06 -20.41
N LEU A 111 5.34 6.75 -20.18
CA LEU A 111 6.31 5.92 -19.46
C LEU A 111 7.62 5.75 -20.25
N LYS A 112 7.53 5.59 -21.58
CA LYS A 112 8.71 5.53 -22.45
C LYS A 112 9.44 6.86 -22.50
N MET A 113 8.72 7.99 -22.55
CA MET A 113 9.26 9.34 -22.48
C MET A 113 10.10 9.58 -21.23
N LEU A 114 9.71 9.00 -20.08
CA LEU A 114 10.45 9.10 -18.83
C LEU A 114 11.66 8.16 -18.74
N GLY A 115 11.88 7.32 -19.75
CA GLY A 115 13.07 6.49 -19.89
C GLY A 115 13.21 5.38 -18.85
N TYR A 116 12.09 4.84 -18.34
CA TYR A 116 12.13 3.74 -17.38
C TYR A 116 12.67 2.44 -17.99
N GLY A 117 13.46 1.72 -17.20
CA GLY A 117 14.07 0.45 -17.58
C GLY A 117 13.13 -0.75 -17.44
N PHE A 118 11.90 -0.62 -17.94
CA PHE A 118 10.93 -1.71 -17.95
C PHE A 118 11.26 -2.76 -19.02
N ASP A 119 10.98 -4.01 -18.69
CA ASP A 119 10.94 -5.09 -19.68
C ASP A 119 9.57 -5.09 -20.38
N TRP A 120 9.48 -4.33 -21.48
CA TRP A 120 8.24 -4.16 -22.24
C TRP A 120 7.74 -5.44 -22.93
N ASP A 121 8.61 -6.43 -23.16
CA ASP A 121 8.21 -7.71 -23.73
C ASP A 121 7.36 -8.53 -22.75
N ARG A 122 7.34 -8.13 -21.47
CA ARG A 122 6.51 -8.74 -20.42
C ARG A 122 5.30 -7.91 -20.01
N CYS A 123 4.95 -6.91 -20.84
CA CYS A 123 3.79 -6.06 -20.59
C CYS A 123 2.49 -6.87 -20.63
N VAL A 124 1.60 -6.60 -19.68
CA VAL A 124 0.27 -7.23 -19.59
C VAL A 124 -0.84 -6.17 -19.60
N ASP A 125 -1.99 -6.56 -20.09
CA ASP A 125 -3.24 -5.81 -20.09
C ASP A 125 -4.34 -6.70 -19.49
N THR A 126 -4.93 -6.29 -18.38
CA THR A 126 -5.97 -7.10 -17.71
C THR A 126 -7.22 -7.30 -18.54
N THR A 127 -7.43 -6.48 -19.59
CA THR A 127 -8.58 -6.59 -20.50
C THR A 127 -8.32 -7.52 -21.69
N ASP A 128 -7.08 -8.00 -21.84
CA ASP A 128 -6.74 -8.97 -22.86
C ASP A 128 -7.33 -10.33 -22.50
N PRO A 129 -8.10 -10.99 -23.40
CA PRO A 129 -8.61 -12.34 -23.18
C PRO A 129 -7.53 -13.38 -22.82
N ASP A 130 -6.31 -13.24 -23.35
CA ASP A 130 -5.18 -14.12 -23.03
C ASP A 130 -4.69 -13.92 -21.59
N TYR A 131 -4.93 -12.75 -21.01
CA TYR A 131 -4.68 -12.46 -19.59
C TYR A 131 -5.84 -12.96 -18.73
N TYR A 132 -7.07 -12.48 -18.96
CA TYR A 132 -8.18 -12.77 -18.05
C TYR A 132 -8.69 -14.23 -18.14
N LYS A 133 -8.32 -14.98 -19.17
CA LYS A 133 -8.46 -16.45 -19.19
C LYS A 133 -7.95 -17.05 -17.86
N TRP A 134 -6.83 -16.57 -17.36
CA TRP A 134 -6.22 -17.11 -16.15
C TRP A 134 -6.81 -16.52 -14.87
N THR A 135 -7.31 -15.30 -14.89
CA THR A 135 -8.19 -14.78 -13.82
C THR A 135 -9.41 -15.67 -13.65
N GLN A 136 -10.05 -16.02 -14.75
CA GLN A 136 -11.19 -16.94 -14.78
C GLN A 136 -10.80 -18.35 -14.29
N TRP A 137 -9.65 -18.86 -14.70
CA TRP A 137 -9.15 -20.15 -14.24
C TRP A 137 -8.94 -20.17 -12.72
N ILE A 138 -8.31 -19.14 -12.14
CA ILE A 138 -8.12 -19.06 -10.68
C ILE A 138 -9.48 -19.04 -9.97
N PHE A 139 -10.44 -18.28 -10.47
CA PHE A 139 -11.80 -18.27 -9.92
C PHE A 139 -12.46 -19.66 -9.98
N LEU A 140 -12.32 -20.36 -11.09
CA LEU A 140 -12.83 -21.74 -11.21
C LEU A 140 -12.19 -22.68 -10.19
N GLN A 141 -10.88 -22.56 -9.94
CA GLN A 141 -10.23 -23.35 -8.90
C GLN A 141 -10.79 -23.01 -7.51
N MET A 142 -10.99 -21.73 -7.19
CA MET A 142 -11.62 -21.32 -5.94
C MET A 142 -13.05 -21.86 -5.80
N PHE A 143 -13.82 -21.84 -6.86
CA PHE A 143 -15.17 -22.43 -6.89
C PHE A 143 -15.13 -23.94 -6.63
N LYS A 144 -14.25 -24.68 -7.31
CA LYS A 144 -14.07 -26.14 -7.12
C LYS A 144 -13.65 -26.52 -5.69
N HIS A 145 -12.92 -25.61 -5.00
CA HIS A 145 -12.47 -25.81 -3.61
C HIS A 145 -13.42 -25.21 -2.56
N GLY A 146 -14.62 -24.73 -2.97
CA GLY A 146 -15.62 -24.18 -2.06
C GLY A 146 -15.27 -22.84 -1.45
N LEU A 147 -14.29 -22.12 -2.02
CA LEU A 147 -13.91 -20.77 -1.61
C LEU A 147 -14.72 -19.67 -2.31
N ALA A 148 -15.29 -19.96 -3.48
CA ALA A 148 -16.24 -19.10 -4.16
C ALA A 148 -17.66 -19.66 -4.00
N TYR A 149 -18.58 -18.85 -3.50
CA TYR A 149 -19.98 -19.24 -3.28
C TYR A 149 -20.93 -18.09 -3.55
N LYS A 150 -22.18 -18.37 -3.87
CA LYS A 150 -23.22 -17.38 -4.11
C LYS A 150 -24.21 -17.34 -2.94
N THR A 151 -24.53 -16.18 -2.47
CA THR A 151 -25.49 -15.99 -1.37
C THR A 151 -26.25 -14.68 -1.53
N THR A 152 -27.48 -14.63 -0.99
CA THR A 152 -28.25 -13.38 -0.90
C THR A 152 -28.05 -12.80 0.48
N MET A 153 -27.65 -11.53 0.52
CA MET A 153 -27.37 -10.81 1.76
C MET A 153 -27.50 -9.30 1.56
N PRO A 154 -27.67 -8.53 2.63
CA PRO A 154 -27.53 -7.08 2.58
C PRO A 154 -26.09 -6.71 2.24
N VAL A 155 -25.91 -5.97 1.14
CA VAL A 155 -24.60 -5.51 0.63
C VAL A 155 -24.55 -4.00 0.53
N ASN A 156 -23.35 -3.44 0.45
CA ASN A 156 -23.14 -2.03 0.17
C ASN A 156 -23.46 -1.76 -1.30
N TRP A 157 -24.37 -0.84 -1.53
CA TRP A 157 -24.80 -0.43 -2.87
C TRP A 157 -24.49 1.04 -3.12
N CYS A 158 -23.72 1.33 -4.15
CA CYS A 158 -23.46 2.70 -4.57
C CYS A 158 -24.62 3.20 -5.43
N THR A 159 -25.27 4.28 -5.02
CA THR A 159 -26.44 4.85 -5.70
C THR A 159 -26.13 5.46 -7.06
N SER A 160 -24.92 5.98 -7.23
CA SER A 160 -24.45 6.57 -8.49
C SER A 160 -23.81 5.54 -9.43
N CYS A 161 -22.92 4.69 -8.92
CA CYS A 161 -22.31 3.63 -9.75
C CYS A 161 -23.29 2.50 -10.06
N LYS A 162 -24.41 2.40 -9.36
CA LYS A 162 -25.44 1.34 -9.51
C LYS A 162 -24.85 -0.07 -9.48
N CYS A 163 -23.96 -0.31 -8.53
CA CYS A 163 -23.36 -1.61 -8.32
C CYS A 163 -23.03 -1.87 -6.84
N VAL A 164 -22.83 -3.13 -6.53
CA VAL A 164 -22.37 -3.59 -5.21
C VAL A 164 -20.90 -3.24 -5.00
N LEU A 165 -20.58 -2.86 -3.77
CA LEU A 165 -19.24 -2.59 -3.30
C LEU A 165 -18.84 -3.58 -2.21
N ALA A 166 -17.57 -3.97 -2.18
CA ALA A 166 -16.98 -4.64 -1.04
C ALA A 166 -16.87 -3.68 0.16
N ASN A 167 -16.76 -4.23 1.38
CA ASN A 167 -16.62 -3.39 2.58
C ASN A 167 -15.42 -2.45 2.51
N GLU A 168 -14.34 -2.92 1.89
CA GLU A 168 -13.09 -2.20 1.70
C GLU A 168 -13.21 -1.01 0.72
N GLU A 169 -14.23 -1.02 -0.13
CA GLU A 169 -14.49 0.03 -1.13
C GLU A 169 -15.42 1.14 -0.60
N VAL A 170 -15.80 1.07 0.68
CA VAL A 170 -16.63 2.07 1.36
C VAL A 170 -15.81 2.82 2.38
N VAL A 171 -15.64 4.12 2.19
CA VAL A 171 -14.87 5.00 3.08
C VAL A 171 -15.78 6.07 3.65
N ASN A 172 -15.93 6.09 4.98
CA ASN A 172 -16.80 7.05 5.69
C ASN A 172 -18.27 7.06 5.16
N GLY A 173 -18.82 5.89 4.81
CA GLY A 173 -20.18 5.75 4.30
C GLY A 173 -20.41 6.14 2.84
N VAL A 174 -19.34 6.50 2.11
CA VAL A 174 -19.42 6.84 0.70
C VAL A 174 -18.57 5.91 -0.17
N CYS A 175 -18.93 5.83 -1.44
CA CYS A 175 -18.18 5.07 -2.43
C CYS A 175 -16.78 5.67 -2.63
N GLU A 176 -15.73 4.89 -2.44
CA GLU A 176 -14.35 5.31 -2.64
C GLU A 176 -14.11 5.90 -4.05
N ARG A 177 -14.82 5.38 -5.06
CA ARG A 177 -14.64 5.73 -6.47
C ARG A 177 -15.33 7.03 -6.87
N CYS A 178 -16.59 7.21 -6.50
CA CYS A 178 -17.39 8.35 -6.97
C CYS A 178 -17.80 9.33 -5.87
N GLY A 179 -17.54 9.01 -4.60
CA GLY A 179 -17.90 9.83 -3.45
C GLY A 179 -19.41 9.88 -3.14
N SER A 180 -20.24 9.11 -3.85
CA SER A 180 -21.68 9.09 -3.64
C SER A 180 -22.07 8.23 -2.46
N GLU A 181 -23.27 8.49 -1.90
CA GLU A 181 -23.85 7.74 -0.81
C GLU A 181 -23.93 6.23 -1.10
N VAL A 182 -23.61 5.44 -0.11
CA VAL A 182 -23.71 3.98 -0.13
C VAL A 182 -24.84 3.56 0.81
N ILE A 183 -25.80 2.82 0.26
CA ILE A 183 -26.96 2.29 1.01
C ILE A 183 -26.86 0.77 1.14
N ARG A 184 -27.65 0.20 2.05
CA ARG A 184 -27.79 -1.27 2.15
C ARG A 184 -28.88 -1.75 1.18
N LYS A 185 -28.58 -2.79 0.41
CA LYS A 185 -29.53 -3.42 -0.53
C LYS A 185 -29.34 -4.94 -0.49
N GLU A 186 -30.44 -5.69 -0.40
CA GLU A 186 -30.37 -7.15 -0.56
C GLU A 186 -30.05 -7.51 -2.00
N LYS A 187 -28.99 -8.28 -2.18
CA LYS A 187 -28.54 -8.78 -3.49
C LYS A 187 -27.95 -10.17 -3.38
N SER A 188 -28.20 -10.95 -4.42
CA SER A 188 -27.47 -12.21 -4.63
C SER A 188 -26.08 -11.92 -5.17
N GLN A 189 -25.03 -12.36 -4.46
CA GLN A 189 -23.64 -12.01 -4.73
C GLN A 189 -22.73 -13.23 -4.72
N TRP A 190 -21.70 -13.21 -5.56
CA TRP A 190 -20.56 -14.10 -5.41
C TRP A 190 -19.66 -13.57 -4.31
N MET A 191 -19.25 -14.46 -3.44
CA MET A 191 -18.38 -14.22 -2.30
C MET A 191 -17.12 -15.07 -2.44
N LEU A 192 -15.97 -14.50 -2.07
CA LEU A 192 -14.74 -15.27 -1.87
C LEU A 192 -14.44 -15.39 -0.38
N LYS A 193 -14.21 -16.63 0.07
CA LYS A 193 -14.02 -16.97 1.48
C LYS A 193 -12.62 -16.60 2.00
N ILE A 194 -12.26 -15.31 1.94
CA ILE A 194 -11.00 -14.79 2.45
C ILE A 194 -10.84 -15.05 3.96
N THR A 195 -11.95 -15.17 4.69
CA THR A 195 -11.95 -15.47 6.13
C THR A 195 -11.34 -16.83 6.45
N ALA A 196 -11.37 -17.78 5.52
CA ALA A 196 -10.69 -19.08 5.67
C ALA A 196 -9.16 -18.93 5.78
N TYR A 197 -8.62 -17.80 5.32
CA TYR A 197 -7.20 -17.47 5.35
C TYR A 197 -6.83 -16.41 6.41
N ALA A 198 -7.79 -15.92 7.18
CA ALA A 198 -7.60 -14.81 8.11
C ALA A 198 -6.42 -15.01 9.07
N GLN A 199 -6.28 -16.19 9.69
CA GLN A 199 -5.18 -16.49 10.60
C GLN A 199 -3.82 -16.49 9.88
N ARG A 200 -3.74 -17.16 8.73
CA ARG A 200 -2.51 -17.21 7.93
C ARG A 200 -2.09 -15.84 7.39
N LEU A 201 -3.06 -15.00 7.02
CA LEU A 201 -2.80 -13.62 6.61
C LEU A 201 -2.18 -12.76 7.72
N ILE A 202 -2.42 -13.10 9.00
CA ILE A 202 -1.77 -12.48 10.15
C ILE A 202 -0.41 -13.12 10.43
N ASP A 203 -0.38 -14.45 10.57
CA ASP A 203 0.82 -15.18 11.01
C ASP A 203 1.99 -15.01 10.04
N ASP A 204 1.72 -15.14 8.75
CA ASP A 204 2.75 -15.05 7.71
C ASP A 204 3.28 -13.60 7.50
N LEU A 205 2.73 -12.58 8.18
CA LEU A 205 3.33 -11.24 8.24
C LEU A 205 4.68 -11.23 8.97
N GLU A 206 4.96 -12.23 9.82
CA GLU A 206 6.24 -12.36 10.49
C GLU A 206 7.35 -12.84 9.54
N ASP A 207 6.98 -13.51 8.45
CA ASP A 207 7.93 -14.08 7.47
C ASP A 207 8.36 -13.07 6.38
N VAL A 208 7.83 -11.84 6.40
CA VAL A 208 8.05 -10.84 5.35
C VAL A 208 8.59 -9.52 5.88
N ASP A 209 9.41 -8.85 5.07
CA ASP A 209 9.96 -7.51 5.34
C ASP A 209 9.00 -6.42 4.82
N PHE A 210 7.81 -6.35 5.41
CA PHE A 210 6.88 -5.26 5.14
C PHE A 210 7.09 -4.14 6.16
N ILE A 211 6.99 -2.87 5.73
CA ILE A 211 7.05 -1.75 6.68
C ILE A 211 5.99 -1.92 7.76
N GLU A 212 6.34 -1.61 9.00
CA GLU A 212 5.52 -1.93 10.19
C GLU A 212 4.10 -1.33 10.10
N ARG A 213 3.97 -0.16 9.49
CA ARG A 213 2.68 0.51 9.27
C ARG A 213 1.73 -0.34 8.41
N VAL A 214 2.24 -1.04 7.40
CA VAL A 214 1.45 -1.97 6.56
C VAL A 214 1.02 -3.18 7.38
N LYS A 215 1.93 -3.78 8.14
CA LYS A 215 1.62 -4.93 9.01
C LYS A 215 0.54 -4.60 10.04
N ILE A 216 0.66 -3.46 10.71
CA ILE A 216 -0.32 -2.97 11.70
C ILE A 216 -1.69 -2.76 11.05
N GLN A 217 -1.76 -2.12 9.88
CA GLN A 217 -3.03 -1.89 9.20
C GLN A 217 -3.70 -3.20 8.79
N GLN A 218 -2.96 -4.17 8.28
CA GLN A 218 -3.52 -5.47 7.92
C GLN A 218 -3.99 -6.25 9.15
N ARG A 219 -3.21 -6.29 10.23
CA ARG A 219 -3.62 -6.92 11.50
C ARG A 219 -4.90 -6.29 12.05
N ASN A 220 -5.00 -4.97 12.03
CA ASN A 220 -6.17 -4.24 12.52
C ASN A 220 -7.42 -4.47 11.65
N TRP A 221 -7.23 -4.56 10.33
CA TRP A 221 -8.32 -4.84 9.38
C TRP A 221 -8.85 -6.26 9.55
N ILE A 222 -7.96 -7.24 9.63
CA ILE A 222 -8.33 -8.63 9.89
C ILE A 222 -8.95 -8.75 11.28
N GLY A 223 -8.43 -8.02 12.26
CA GLY A 223 -9.04 -7.80 13.57
C GLY A 223 -9.26 -9.09 14.34
N ARG A 224 -8.19 -9.90 14.48
CA ARG A 224 -8.23 -11.11 15.30
C ARG A 224 -8.50 -10.79 16.75
N SER A 225 -9.47 -11.43 17.34
CA SER A 225 -9.78 -11.34 18.75
C SER A 225 -9.97 -12.73 19.34
N THR A 226 -9.55 -12.90 20.61
CA THR A 226 -9.80 -14.12 21.38
C THR A 226 -10.84 -13.82 22.45
N GLY A 227 -11.89 -14.61 22.47
CA GLY A 227 -12.99 -14.42 23.40
C GLY A 227 -13.64 -15.73 23.77
N ALA A 228 -14.87 -15.64 24.25
CA ALA A 228 -15.75 -16.77 24.49
C ALA A 228 -17.07 -16.57 23.78
N GLU A 229 -17.62 -17.62 23.21
CA GLU A 229 -19.04 -17.74 22.92
C GLU A 229 -19.72 -18.22 24.21
N VAL A 230 -20.71 -17.46 24.67
CA VAL A 230 -21.46 -17.76 25.89
C VAL A 230 -22.90 -17.93 25.49
N THR A 231 -23.52 -19.04 25.89
CA THR A 231 -24.91 -19.41 25.63
C THR A 231 -25.78 -19.04 26.81
N PHE A 232 -26.85 -18.34 26.53
CA PHE A 232 -27.88 -17.92 27.47
C PHE A 232 -29.18 -18.63 27.12
N GLN A 233 -29.94 -19.06 28.13
CA GLN A 233 -31.26 -19.64 27.93
C GLN A 233 -32.34 -18.55 27.94
N THR A 234 -33.28 -18.61 27.02
CA THR A 234 -34.44 -17.72 27.03
C THR A 234 -35.60 -18.33 27.84
N ASN A 235 -36.49 -17.49 28.33
CA ASN A 235 -37.73 -17.92 29.00
C ASN A 235 -38.74 -18.66 28.08
N VAL A 236 -38.50 -18.62 26.77
CA VAL A 236 -39.29 -19.29 25.73
C VAL A 236 -38.67 -20.59 25.24
N GLY A 237 -37.59 -21.07 25.87
CA GLY A 237 -36.99 -22.38 25.63
C GLY A 237 -35.96 -22.39 24.48
N ASP A 238 -35.54 -21.22 24.01
CA ASP A 238 -34.50 -21.11 23.01
C ASP A 238 -33.14 -20.73 23.63
N GLU A 239 -32.07 -21.06 22.94
CA GLU A 239 -30.72 -20.63 23.27
C GLU A 239 -30.30 -19.44 22.42
N VAL A 240 -29.66 -18.46 23.04
CA VAL A 240 -29.01 -17.35 22.37
C VAL A 240 -27.52 -17.33 22.73
N THR A 241 -26.67 -17.14 21.77
CA THR A 241 -25.22 -17.14 21.98
C THR A 241 -24.66 -15.77 21.70
N VAL A 242 -23.81 -15.27 22.60
CA VAL A 242 -23.04 -14.04 22.43
C VAL A 242 -21.57 -14.35 22.31
N TYR A 243 -20.86 -13.55 21.52
CA TYR A 243 -19.41 -13.53 21.52
C TYR A 243 -18.89 -12.33 22.33
N THR A 244 -18.00 -12.58 23.28
CA THR A 244 -17.39 -11.52 24.09
C THR A 244 -15.88 -11.73 24.26
N THR A 245 -15.11 -10.65 24.17
CA THR A 245 -13.69 -10.61 24.56
C THR A 245 -13.51 -10.36 26.05
N ARG A 246 -14.59 -9.92 26.73
CA ARG A 246 -14.63 -9.55 28.13
C ARG A 246 -15.54 -10.51 28.92
N ALA A 247 -15.24 -11.80 28.86
CA ALA A 247 -15.96 -12.81 29.62
C ALA A 247 -15.93 -12.56 31.15
N ASP A 248 -14.88 -11.92 31.66
CA ASP A 248 -14.74 -11.48 33.05
C ASP A 248 -15.89 -10.61 33.52
N THR A 249 -16.57 -9.86 32.65
CA THR A 249 -17.64 -8.95 32.99
C THR A 249 -19.06 -9.58 32.97
N LEU A 250 -19.20 -10.89 32.78
CA LEU A 250 -20.50 -11.59 32.74
C LEU A 250 -21.38 -11.32 33.95
N PHE A 251 -20.79 -11.14 35.15
CA PHE A 251 -21.54 -10.78 36.37
C PHE A 251 -22.17 -9.38 36.30
N GLY A 252 -21.66 -8.50 35.42
CA GLY A 252 -22.14 -7.14 35.20
C GLY A 252 -23.15 -7.01 34.06
N THR A 253 -23.53 -8.12 33.42
CA THR A 253 -24.52 -8.12 32.35
C THR A 253 -25.94 -7.84 32.93
N THR A 254 -26.56 -6.77 32.45
CA THR A 254 -27.89 -6.33 32.97
C THR A 254 -29.00 -6.33 31.91
N TYR A 255 -28.64 -6.52 30.65
CA TYR A 255 -29.59 -6.66 29.54
C TYR A 255 -28.91 -7.33 28.34
N MET A 256 -29.71 -7.71 27.35
CA MET A 256 -29.24 -8.29 26.10
C MET A 256 -29.77 -7.49 24.92
N VAL A 257 -29.02 -7.43 23.82
CA VAL A 257 -29.45 -6.73 22.60
C VAL A 257 -29.26 -7.62 21.38
N ILE A 258 -30.29 -7.65 20.53
CA ILE A 258 -30.32 -8.38 19.27
C ILE A 258 -30.35 -7.42 18.08
N SER A 259 -29.68 -7.78 17.01
CA SER A 259 -29.69 -7.03 15.73
C SER A 259 -31.11 -7.04 15.13
N PRO A 260 -31.55 -5.92 14.51
CA PRO A 260 -32.87 -5.84 13.85
C PRO A 260 -33.11 -6.90 12.76
N GLU A 261 -32.01 -7.36 12.12
CA GLU A 261 -32.07 -8.35 11.03
C GLU A 261 -31.94 -9.80 11.52
N HIS A 262 -31.89 -10.04 12.83
CA HIS A 262 -31.62 -11.38 13.36
C HIS A 262 -32.80 -12.33 13.13
N PRO A 263 -32.58 -13.55 12.60
CA PRO A 263 -33.64 -14.50 12.27
C PRO A 263 -34.54 -14.90 13.46
N MET A 264 -34.01 -14.86 14.68
CA MET A 264 -34.73 -15.19 15.88
C MET A 264 -35.93 -14.26 16.10
N LEU A 265 -35.88 -12.98 15.68
CA LEU A 265 -36.99 -12.05 15.78
C LEU A 265 -38.20 -12.57 15.02
N LYS A 266 -38.04 -13.10 13.83
CA LYS A 266 -39.12 -13.70 13.04
C LYS A 266 -39.68 -14.95 13.73
N LYS A 267 -38.85 -15.77 14.36
CA LYS A 267 -39.24 -16.94 15.11
C LYS A 267 -40.05 -16.53 16.35
N TRP A 268 -39.67 -15.44 17.04
CA TRP A 268 -40.32 -14.95 18.26
C TRP A 268 -41.53 -14.04 18.02
N GLN A 269 -41.81 -13.65 16.78
CA GLN A 269 -42.90 -12.75 16.42
C GLN A 269 -44.21 -13.07 17.16
N PRO A 270 -44.69 -14.35 17.21
CA PRO A 270 -45.95 -14.67 17.91
C PRO A 270 -45.87 -14.59 19.45
N LEU A 271 -44.65 -14.49 20.00
CA LEU A 271 -44.36 -14.45 21.44
C LEU A 271 -44.09 -13.02 21.94
N ILE A 272 -43.77 -12.09 21.06
CA ILE A 272 -43.48 -10.69 21.38
C ILE A 272 -44.75 -9.89 21.43
N LYS A 273 -45.11 -9.37 22.62
CA LYS A 273 -46.39 -8.68 22.86
C LYS A 273 -46.48 -7.33 22.14
N ASN A 274 -45.39 -6.64 21.94
CA ASN A 274 -45.28 -5.33 21.28
C ASN A 274 -44.65 -5.44 19.87
N TRP A 275 -45.04 -6.46 19.11
CA TRP A 275 -44.43 -6.72 17.78
C TRP A 275 -44.51 -5.52 16.83
N ASP A 276 -45.64 -4.80 16.79
CA ASP A 276 -45.78 -3.64 15.90
C ASP A 276 -44.68 -2.58 16.11
N ALA A 277 -44.26 -2.37 17.37
CA ALA A 277 -43.16 -1.46 17.68
C ALA A 277 -41.80 -2.03 17.23
N VAL A 278 -41.61 -3.33 17.34
CA VAL A 278 -40.41 -4.02 16.88
C VAL A 278 -40.29 -3.96 15.36
N GLU A 279 -41.36 -4.26 14.65
CA GLU A 279 -41.42 -4.21 13.18
C GLU A 279 -41.17 -2.81 12.63
N ALA A 280 -41.83 -1.78 13.22
CA ALA A 280 -41.55 -0.39 12.86
C ALA A 280 -40.07 0.00 13.08
N TYR A 281 -39.43 -0.49 14.15
CA TYR A 281 -38.02 -0.26 14.42
C TYR A 281 -37.10 -0.99 13.42
N GLN A 282 -37.45 -2.21 13.00
CA GLN A 282 -36.75 -2.94 11.97
C GLN A 282 -36.77 -2.18 10.62
N GLU A 283 -37.94 -1.63 10.25
CA GLU A 283 -38.07 -0.82 9.03
C GLU A 283 -37.23 0.45 9.11
N GLU A 284 -37.24 1.16 10.25
CA GLU A 284 -36.37 2.33 10.45
C GLU A 284 -34.89 1.97 10.35
N ALA A 285 -34.47 0.89 11.00
CA ALA A 285 -33.08 0.44 10.99
C ALA A 285 -32.58 0.00 9.59
N ALA A 286 -33.47 -0.55 8.76
CA ALA A 286 -33.16 -0.98 7.40
C ALA A 286 -32.74 0.17 6.48
N HIS A 287 -33.14 1.39 6.77
CA HIS A 287 -32.75 2.59 6.02
C HIS A 287 -31.38 3.18 6.43
N LYS A 288 -30.76 2.65 7.48
CA LYS A 288 -29.45 3.15 8.00
C LYS A 288 -28.31 2.27 7.51
N SER A 289 -27.22 2.90 7.08
CA SER A 289 -25.98 2.18 6.73
C SER A 289 -25.28 1.62 7.98
N ASP A 290 -24.43 0.61 7.81
CA ASP A 290 -23.63 0.06 8.92
C ASP A 290 -22.70 1.13 9.52
N PHE A 291 -22.27 2.11 8.71
CA PHE A 291 -21.48 3.24 9.17
C PHE A 291 -22.27 4.14 10.14
N GLU A 292 -23.47 4.58 9.76
CA GLU A 292 -24.34 5.38 10.62
C GLU A 292 -24.73 4.64 11.90
N ARG A 293 -24.96 3.33 11.80
CA ARG A 293 -25.28 2.48 12.94
C ARG A 293 -24.11 2.30 13.90
N GLY A 294 -22.87 2.32 13.36
CA GLY A 294 -21.63 2.16 14.12
C GLY A 294 -21.08 3.42 14.78
N GLU A 295 -21.63 4.61 14.49
CA GLU A 295 -21.14 5.87 15.08
C GLU A 295 -21.29 5.91 16.60
N LEU A 296 -20.16 6.13 17.30
CA LEU A 296 -20.11 6.13 18.77
C LEU A 296 -20.92 7.27 19.41
N ASN A 297 -20.98 8.42 18.73
CA ASN A 297 -21.63 9.63 19.24
C ASN A 297 -23.13 9.73 18.92
N LYS A 298 -23.70 8.69 18.32
CA LYS A 298 -25.11 8.64 17.99
C LYS A 298 -25.96 8.38 19.22
N GLU A 299 -27.14 9.03 19.28
CA GLU A 299 -28.17 8.72 20.28
C GLU A 299 -28.57 7.24 20.22
N LYS A 300 -28.53 6.55 21.35
CA LYS A 300 -28.86 5.12 21.42
C LYS A 300 -30.38 4.94 21.34
N THR A 301 -30.81 4.13 20.39
CA THR A 301 -32.23 3.78 20.17
C THR A 301 -32.47 2.28 20.32
N GLY A 302 -33.65 1.86 20.59
CA GLY A 302 -34.01 0.45 20.70
C GLY A 302 -35.45 0.24 21.20
N VAL A 303 -35.91 -0.98 21.06
CA VAL A 303 -37.24 -1.41 21.53
C VAL A 303 -37.05 -2.65 22.39
N ARG A 304 -37.67 -2.67 23.59
CA ARG A 304 -37.71 -3.85 24.45
C ARG A 304 -38.59 -4.92 23.80
N LEU A 305 -38.12 -6.17 23.81
CA LEU A 305 -38.93 -7.32 23.38
C LEU A 305 -39.83 -7.77 24.55
N GLU A 306 -41.03 -7.30 24.59
CA GLU A 306 -41.99 -7.69 25.67
C GLU A 306 -42.37 -9.16 25.54
N GLY A 307 -42.09 -9.94 26.58
CA GLY A 307 -42.34 -11.37 26.63
C GLY A 307 -41.11 -12.24 26.39
N ILE A 308 -39.98 -11.63 25.98
CA ILE A 308 -38.70 -12.35 25.83
C ILE A 308 -37.73 -11.87 26.90
N GLU A 309 -37.25 -12.79 27.71
CA GLU A 309 -36.21 -12.59 28.73
C GLU A 309 -35.11 -13.64 28.56
N VAL A 310 -33.93 -13.32 29.05
CA VAL A 310 -32.74 -14.18 28.91
C VAL A 310 -32.13 -14.40 30.30
N MET A 311 -31.82 -15.65 30.61
CA MET A 311 -31.24 -16.02 31.92
C MET A 311 -29.70 -15.87 31.86
N ASN A 312 -29.15 -15.04 32.77
CA ASN A 312 -27.70 -14.93 32.92
C ASN A 312 -27.15 -16.23 33.50
N PRO A 313 -26.22 -16.92 32.84
CA PRO A 313 -25.75 -18.23 33.27
C PRO A 313 -24.90 -18.22 34.57
N VAL A 314 -24.37 -17.05 34.98
CA VAL A 314 -23.54 -16.92 36.19
C VAL A 314 -24.29 -16.33 37.39
N THR A 315 -25.24 -15.42 37.19
CA THR A 315 -26.02 -14.76 38.24
C THR A 315 -27.39 -15.39 38.43
N HIS A 316 -27.87 -16.18 37.47
CA HIS A 316 -29.22 -16.77 37.41
C HIS A 316 -30.34 -15.72 37.44
N GLN A 317 -30.04 -14.50 37.03
CA GLN A 317 -31.03 -13.43 36.93
C GLN A 317 -31.65 -13.38 35.54
N ALA A 318 -32.94 -13.10 35.45
CA ALA A 318 -33.63 -12.82 34.18
C ALA A 318 -33.26 -11.42 33.71
N LEU A 319 -32.78 -11.31 32.47
CA LEU A 319 -32.37 -10.07 31.82
C LEU A 319 -33.38 -9.68 30.74
N PRO A 320 -33.73 -8.40 30.61
CA PRO A 320 -34.58 -7.93 29.52
C PRO A 320 -33.76 -7.99 28.21
N MET A 321 -34.48 -8.26 27.12
CA MET A 321 -33.91 -8.25 25.77
C MET A 321 -34.44 -7.09 24.95
N PHE A 322 -33.57 -6.44 24.20
CA PHE A 322 -33.89 -5.30 23.33
C PHE A 322 -33.49 -5.61 21.90
N VAL A 323 -34.17 -5.03 20.92
CA VAL A 323 -33.69 -4.87 19.55
C VAL A 323 -33.10 -3.48 19.42
N SER A 324 -31.89 -3.37 18.84
CA SER A 324 -31.26 -2.07 18.61
C SER A 324 -30.34 -2.09 17.40
N ASP A 325 -30.29 -0.96 16.71
CA ASP A 325 -29.54 -0.77 15.48
C ASP A 325 -28.01 -0.67 15.66
N TYR A 326 -27.54 -0.47 16.91
CA TYR A 326 -26.09 -0.46 17.17
C TYR A 326 -25.45 -1.87 17.16
N VAL A 327 -26.28 -2.92 17.16
CA VAL A 327 -25.82 -4.31 17.00
C VAL A 327 -25.94 -4.69 15.54
N LEU A 328 -24.80 -5.05 14.94
CA LEU A 328 -24.74 -5.45 13.54
C LEU A 328 -24.82 -6.98 13.42
N MET A 329 -25.61 -7.51 12.49
CA MET A 329 -25.76 -8.94 12.25
C MET A 329 -24.43 -9.60 11.85
N GLY A 330 -23.58 -8.87 11.19
CA GLY A 330 -22.28 -9.36 10.74
C GLY A 330 -21.16 -9.33 11.80
N TYR A 331 -21.43 -8.92 13.03
CA TYR A 331 -20.45 -8.93 14.11
C TYR A 331 -20.83 -9.96 15.19
N GLY A 332 -19.95 -10.93 15.42
CA GLY A 332 -20.21 -12.00 16.36
C GLY A 332 -21.39 -12.88 15.94
N THR A 333 -22.39 -12.96 16.81
CA THR A 333 -23.61 -13.74 16.60
C THR A 333 -24.82 -12.86 16.24
N GLY A 334 -24.65 -11.54 16.11
CA GLY A 334 -25.76 -10.61 15.98
C GLY A 334 -26.52 -10.34 17.28
N ILE A 335 -26.01 -10.87 18.41
CA ILE A 335 -26.53 -10.65 19.77
C ILE A 335 -25.35 -10.26 20.67
N VAL A 336 -25.57 -9.26 21.52
CA VAL A 336 -24.56 -8.79 22.46
C VAL A 336 -25.13 -8.74 23.90
N MET A 337 -24.28 -8.96 24.87
CA MET A 337 -24.58 -8.70 26.27
C MET A 337 -24.29 -7.25 26.60
N GLY A 338 -25.17 -6.57 27.30
CA GLY A 338 -25.02 -5.20 27.79
C GLY A 338 -24.34 -5.19 29.15
N VAL A 339 -23.17 -4.55 29.23
CA VAL A 339 -22.39 -4.40 30.47
C VAL A 339 -22.13 -2.91 30.74
N PRO A 340 -23.16 -2.20 31.20
CA PRO A 340 -23.13 -0.74 31.31
C PRO A 340 -22.09 -0.18 32.29
N GLY A 341 -21.66 -0.95 33.28
CA GLY A 341 -20.56 -0.52 34.15
C GLY A 341 -19.21 -0.35 33.46
N HIS A 342 -18.99 -1.03 32.31
CA HIS A 342 -17.66 -1.16 31.71
C HIS A 342 -17.59 -1.02 30.19
N ASP A 343 -18.70 -0.65 29.55
CA ASP A 343 -18.79 -0.23 28.14
C ASP A 343 -19.59 1.07 28.03
N GLN A 344 -19.03 2.10 27.40
CA GLN A 344 -19.65 3.42 27.35
C GLN A 344 -20.96 3.42 26.53
N ARG A 345 -21.03 2.64 25.44
CA ARG A 345 -22.27 2.52 24.63
C ARG A 345 -23.38 1.87 25.42
N ASP A 346 -23.02 0.82 26.17
CA ASP A 346 -23.96 0.12 27.04
C ASP A 346 -24.44 1.01 28.22
N TRP A 347 -23.54 1.84 28.76
CA TRP A 347 -23.84 2.80 29.78
C TRP A 347 -24.87 3.84 29.31
N GLU A 348 -24.65 4.43 28.13
CA GLU A 348 -25.58 5.40 27.52
C GLU A 348 -26.96 4.77 27.27
N PHE A 349 -26.97 3.53 26.74
CA PHE A 349 -28.19 2.77 26.52
C PHE A 349 -28.91 2.49 27.85
N ALA A 350 -28.19 2.00 28.86
CA ALA A 350 -28.75 1.71 30.18
C ALA A 350 -29.35 2.95 30.87
N LYS A 351 -28.68 4.09 30.77
CA LYS A 351 -29.16 5.37 31.26
C LYS A 351 -30.47 5.79 30.58
N LYS A 352 -30.52 5.66 29.26
CA LYS A 352 -31.71 6.02 28.48
C LYS A 352 -32.92 5.15 28.84
N PHE A 353 -32.71 3.85 29.00
CA PHE A 353 -33.77 2.89 29.25
C PHE A 353 -33.98 2.56 30.74
N GLY A 354 -33.27 3.25 31.65
CA GLY A 354 -33.45 3.05 33.09
C GLY A 354 -33.01 1.67 33.58
N LEU A 355 -31.99 1.07 32.96
CA LEU A 355 -31.47 -0.27 33.27
C LEU A 355 -30.42 -0.22 34.40
N PRO A 356 -30.28 -1.29 35.21
CA PRO A 356 -29.26 -1.36 36.25
C PRO A 356 -27.84 -1.24 35.69
N ILE A 357 -26.94 -0.58 36.43
CA ILE A 357 -25.53 -0.45 36.14
C ILE A 357 -24.78 -1.08 37.31
N ILE A 358 -24.00 -2.15 37.03
CA ILE A 358 -23.31 -2.93 38.05
C ILE A 358 -21.80 -2.77 37.84
N GLU A 359 -21.09 -2.30 38.86
CA GLU A 359 -19.62 -2.28 38.89
C GLU A 359 -19.08 -3.70 39.13
N VAL A 360 -18.31 -4.22 38.17
CA VAL A 360 -17.60 -5.52 38.29
C VAL A 360 -16.08 -5.38 38.14
N VAL A 361 -15.62 -4.20 37.71
CA VAL A 361 -14.18 -3.84 37.70
C VAL A 361 -14.04 -2.55 38.49
N LYS A 362 -13.25 -2.58 39.56
CA LYS A 362 -13.06 -1.45 40.47
C LYS A 362 -12.18 -0.38 39.84
N GLY A 363 -12.54 0.89 39.96
CA GLY A 363 -11.64 1.96 39.58
C GLY A 363 -12.26 3.27 39.11
N GLY A 364 -13.59 3.34 38.92
CA GLY A 364 -14.31 4.54 38.51
C GLY A 364 -15.65 4.72 39.23
N ASP A 365 -16.33 5.80 38.92
CA ASP A 365 -17.69 6.05 39.39
C ASP A 365 -18.67 5.69 38.25
N VAL A 366 -19.11 4.44 38.24
CA VAL A 366 -20.01 3.91 37.18
C VAL A 366 -21.39 4.59 37.17
N THR A 367 -21.70 5.41 38.18
CA THR A 367 -22.95 6.21 38.20
C THR A 367 -22.89 7.41 37.26
N LYS A 368 -21.67 7.88 36.93
CA LYS A 368 -21.42 9.05 36.08
C LYS A 368 -21.01 8.68 34.64
N GLU A 369 -20.22 7.64 34.48
CA GLU A 369 -19.75 7.14 33.20
C GLU A 369 -19.30 5.67 33.33
N ALA A 370 -19.16 4.96 32.22
CA ALA A 370 -18.60 3.62 32.24
C ALA A 370 -17.10 3.65 32.63
N PHE A 371 -16.70 2.75 33.51
CA PHE A 371 -15.28 2.56 33.79
C PHE A 371 -14.70 1.53 32.82
N VAL A 372 -14.01 2.02 31.79
CA VAL A 372 -13.25 1.18 30.87
C VAL A 372 -11.80 1.12 31.39
N ALA A 373 -11.39 -0.04 31.93
CA ALA A 373 -10.04 -0.22 32.42
C ALA A 373 -9.02 0.02 31.29
N LYS A 374 -8.04 0.91 31.53
CA LYS A 374 -6.98 1.24 30.56
C LYS A 374 -5.89 0.17 30.50
N ASP A 375 -5.78 -0.62 31.55
CA ASP A 375 -4.85 -1.75 31.66
C ASP A 375 -5.53 -2.94 32.36
N ASP A 376 -4.93 -4.09 32.25
CA ASP A 376 -5.45 -5.35 32.81
C ASP A 376 -5.12 -5.54 34.30
N SER A 377 -4.60 -4.55 34.99
CA SER A 377 -4.26 -4.60 36.43
C SER A 377 -5.43 -4.24 37.36
N ALA A 378 -6.51 -3.69 36.81
CA ALA A 378 -7.72 -3.37 37.54
C ALA A 378 -8.33 -4.61 38.21
N ILE A 379 -8.93 -4.45 39.39
CA ILE A 379 -9.38 -5.55 40.24
C ILE A 379 -10.88 -5.82 40.06
N MET A 380 -11.22 -7.11 39.98
CA MET A 380 -12.62 -7.59 39.90
C MET A 380 -13.33 -7.45 41.25
N VAL A 381 -14.57 -6.96 41.20
CA VAL A 381 -15.50 -6.84 42.33
C VAL A 381 -16.90 -7.32 41.91
N ASN A 382 -17.77 -7.65 42.86
CA ASN A 382 -19.14 -8.12 42.59
C ASN A 382 -19.23 -9.26 41.55
N SER A 383 -18.22 -10.10 41.47
CA SER A 383 -18.03 -11.08 40.40
C SER A 383 -17.75 -12.50 40.93
N GLY A 384 -18.35 -12.83 42.07
CA GLY A 384 -18.28 -14.18 42.66
C GLY A 384 -16.83 -14.66 42.84
N PHE A 385 -16.49 -15.79 42.24
CA PHE A 385 -15.16 -16.38 42.35
C PHE A 385 -14.02 -15.55 41.72
N LEU A 386 -14.33 -14.54 40.88
CA LEU A 386 -13.35 -13.65 40.29
C LEU A 386 -12.94 -12.48 41.22
N ASN A 387 -13.67 -12.26 42.32
CA ASN A 387 -13.39 -11.14 43.23
C ASN A 387 -11.94 -11.14 43.69
N GLY A 388 -11.27 -10.00 43.58
CA GLY A 388 -9.88 -9.81 43.96
C GLY A 388 -8.86 -10.18 42.90
N MET A 389 -9.25 -10.85 41.80
CA MET A 389 -8.38 -11.09 40.65
C MET A 389 -8.20 -9.80 39.87
N THR A 390 -7.06 -9.67 39.19
CA THR A 390 -6.88 -8.65 38.14
C THR A 390 -7.71 -9.04 36.92
N VAL A 391 -8.03 -8.07 36.06
CA VAL A 391 -8.70 -8.34 34.78
C VAL A 391 -7.92 -9.36 33.94
N LYS A 392 -6.57 -9.25 33.95
CA LYS A 392 -5.68 -10.17 33.26
C LYS A 392 -5.84 -11.64 33.71
N GLU A 393 -6.06 -11.86 34.99
CA GLU A 393 -6.32 -13.19 35.58
C GLU A 393 -7.76 -13.63 35.39
N ALA A 394 -8.72 -12.70 35.49
CA ALA A 394 -10.14 -13.00 35.45
C ALA A 394 -10.64 -13.44 34.07
N ILE A 395 -10.13 -12.86 32.99
CA ILE A 395 -10.52 -13.24 31.62
C ILE A 395 -10.26 -14.74 31.35
N PRO A 396 -9.05 -15.28 31.53
CA PRO A 396 -8.82 -16.71 31.30
C PRO A 396 -9.55 -17.59 32.33
N ALA A 397 -9.67 -17.14 33.58
CA ALA A 397 -10.41 -17.87 34.60
C ALA A 397 -11.90 -18.03 34.24
N MET A 398 -12.54 -16.97 33.77
CA MET A 398 -13.95 -17.03 33.33
C MET A 398 -14.11 -17.85 32.05
N LYS A 399 -13.22 -17.74 31.08
CA LYS A 399 -13.27 -18.56 29.87
C LYS A 399 -13.23 -20.05 30.21
N LYS A 400 -12.31 -20.43 31.11
CA LYS A 400 -12.22 -21.79 31.61
C LYS A 400 -13.50 -22.22 32.29
N TYR A 401 -14.04 -21.38 33.16
CA TYR A 401 -15.29 -21.63 33.89
C TYR A 401 -16.48 -21.84 32.95
N VAL A 402 -16.62 -20.99 31.92
CA VAL A 402 -17.68 -21.09 30.88
C VAL A 402 -17.64 -22.44 30.17
N VAL A 403 -16.44 -22.95 29.86
CA VAL A 403 -16.25 -24.25 29.21
C VAL A 403 -16.56 -25.41 30.20
N GLU A 404 -16.05 -25.35 31.41
CA GLU A 404 -16.22 -26.39 32.43
C GLU A 404 -17.68 -26.53 32.87
N GLN A 405 -18.42 -25.42 32.93
CA GLN A 405 -19.87 -25.44 33.25
C GLN A 405 -20.75 -25.77 32.03
N GLY A 406 -20.19 -25.87 30.83
CA GLY A 406 -20.92 -26.32 29.64
C GLY A 406 -21.84 -25.29 28.99
N PHE A 407 -21.77 -24.01 29.36
CA PHE A 407 -22.60 -22.97 28.75
C PHE A 407 -21.82 -22.07 27.76
N GLY A 408 -20.68 -22.56 27.27
CA GLY A 408 -19.96 -21.87 26.20
C GLY A 408 -18.62 -22.52 25.83
N LYS A 409 -17.88 -21.83 24.98
CA LYS A 409 -16.57 -22.28 24.47
C LYS A 409 -15.66 -21.10 24.20
N GLU A 410 -14.33 -21.33 24.27
CA GLU A 410 -13.38 -20.35 23.75
C GLU A 410 -13.48 -20.25 22.23
N LYS A 411 -13.35 -19.05 21.70
CA LYS A 411 -13.38 -18.81 20.26
C LYS A 411 -12.46 -17.69 19.84
N VAL A 412 -11.81 -17.91 18.71
CA VAL A 412 -11.13 -16.86 17.95
C VAL A 412 -12.11 -16.30 16.92
N ASN A 413 -12.26 -14.99 16.88
CA ASN A 413 -13.09 -14.30 15.93
C ASN A 413 -12.27 -13.27 15.14
N TYR A 414 -12.76 -12.90 13.96
CA TYR A 414 -12.14 -11.93 13.07
C TYR A 414 -13.17 -10.87 12.67
N LYS A 415 -12.71 -9.61 12.56
CA LYS A 415 -13.53 -8.54 11.96
C LYS A 415 -13.65 -8.69 10.45
N LEU A 416 -12.60 -9.26 9.83
CA LEU A 416 -12.59 -9.54 8.40
C LEU A 416 -13.80 -10.36 7.99
N ARG A 417 -14.43 -9.99 6.89
CA ARG A 417 -15.54 -10.70 6.27
C ARG A 417 -15.16 -11.23 4.92
N ASP A 418 -15.93 -12.18 4.42
CA ASP A 418 -15.73 -12.70 3.07
C ASP A 418 -15.86 -11.58 2.06
N TRP A 419 -15.05 -11.68 1.03
CA TRP A 419 -14.94 -10.66 0.00
C TRP A 419 -16.16 -10.68 -0.93
N VAL A 420 -16.93 -9.59 -0.96
CA VAL A 420 -18.03 -9.38 -1.90
C VAL A 420 -17.45 -9.17 -3.29
N PHE A 421 -17.57 -10.19 -4.14
CA PHE A 421 -16.74 -10.31 -5.32
C PHE A 421 -17.41 -9.89 -6.62
N SER A 422 -18.68 -10.23 -6.87
CA SER A 422 -19.33 -9.92 -8.16
C SER A 422 -19.80 -8.47 -8.28
N ARG A 423 -19.85 -7.98 -9.53
CA ARG A 423 -20.27 -6.61 -9.89
C ARG A 423 -21.33 -6.63 -10.99
N GLN A 424 -22.32 -5.77 -10.89
CA GLN A 424 -23.42 -5.63 -11.85
C GLN A 424 -23.06 -4.59 -12.91
N ARG A 425 -21.88 -4.79 -13.51
CA ARG A 425 -21.31 -3.90 -14.54
C ARG A 425 -20.83 -4.71 -15.74
N TYR A 426 -20.70 -4.02 -16.87
CA TYR A 426 -20.28 -4.66 -18.11
C TYR A 426 -18.74 -4.84 -18.18
N TRP A 427 -18.00 -3.76 -17.86
CA TRP A 427 -16.54 -3.72 -18.08
C TRP A 427 -15.77 -4.42 -16.95
N GLY A 428 -15.71 -5.72 -17.06
CA GLY A 428 -15.03 -6.61 -16.12
C GLY A 428 -14.92 -8.02 -16.69
N GLU A 429 -14.11 -8.86 -16.07
CA GLU A 429 -13.97 -10.26 -16.49
C GLU A 429 -15.30 -11.02 -16.28
N PRO A 430 -15.83 -11.71 -17.31
CA PRO A 430 -16.99 -12.58 -17.13
C PRO A 430 -16.70 -13.70 -16.14
N ILE A 431 -17.68 -14.00 -15.28
CA ILE A 431 -17.59 -15.14 -14.36
C ILE A 431 -17.93 -16.43 -15.13
N PRO A 432 -16.99 -17.40 -15.20
CA PRO A 432 -17.12 -18.57 -16.08
C PRO A 432 -18.00 -19.67 -15.47
N LEU A 433 -19.21 -19.31 -15.04
CA LEU A 433 -20.19 -20.22 -14.45
C LEU A 433 -21.52 -20.14 -15.19
N VAL A 434 -22.25 -21.23 -15.17
CA VAL A 434 -23.63 -21.30 -15.66
C VAL A 434 -24.56 -21.82 -14.56
N ASN A 435 -25.78 -21.31 -14.54
CA ASN A 435 -26.84 -21.75 -13.64
C ASN A 435 -27.79 -22.68 -14.39
N CYS A 436 -27.88 -23.93 -13.97
CA CYS A 436 -28.77 -24.93 -14.49
C CYS A 436 -29.84 -25.29 -13.44
N GLU A 437 -31.12 -25.34 -13.82
CA GLU A 437 -32.20 -25.66 -12.89
C GLU A 437 -32.02 -27.04 -12.23
N LYS A 438 -31.43 -28.03 -12.95
CA LYS A 438 -31.19 -29.38 -12.46
C LYS A 438 -29.89 -29.50 -11.65
N CYS A 439 -28.78 -28.81 -12.10
CA CYS A 439 -27.43 -29.03 -11.56
C CYS A 439 -27.00 -27.88 -10.62
N GLY A 440 -27.76 -26.79 -10.55
CA GLY A 440 -27.33 -25.58 -9.86
C GLY A 440 -26.22 -24.84 -10.60
N TRP A 441 -25.30 -24.21 -9.87
CA TRP A 441 -24.15 -23.54 -10.45
C TRP A 441 -23.09 -24.53 -10.90
N VAL A 442 -22.70 -24.45 -12.16
CA VAL A 442 -21.76 -25.35 -12.82
C VAL A 442 -20.62 -24.55 -13.44
N ALA A 443 -19.38 -24.96 -13.18
CA ALA A 443 -18.20 -24.39 -13.80
C ALA A 443 -18.14 -24.74 -15.30
N LEU A 444 -17.71 -23.76 -16.12
CA LEU A 444 -17.33 -24.08 -17.50
C LEU A 444 -16.12 -25.02 -17.50
N PRO A 445 -16.02 -25.94 -18.48
CA PRO A 445 -14.78 -26.68 -18.71
C PRO A 445 -13.61 -25.73 -18.96
N GLU A 446 -12.43 -26.07 -18.45
CA GLU A 446 -11.24 -25.20 -18.56
C GLU A 446 -10.83 -24.95 -20.01
N GLU A 447 -11.12 -25.90 -20.88
CA GLU A 447 -10.85 -25.83 -22.33
C GLU A 447 -11.72 -24.79 -23.05
N GLN A 448 -12.81 -24.35 -22.42
CA GLN A 448 -13.68 -23.30 -22.95
C GLN A 448 -13.26 -21.89 -22.51
N LEU A 449 -12.22 -21.77 -21.71
CA LEU A 449 -11.67 -20.47 -21.34
C LEU A 449 -10.76 -19.91 -22.45
N PRO A 450 -10.74 -18.61 -22.69
CA PRO A 450 -11.51 -17.58 -21.96
C PRO A 450 -12.98 -17.54 -22.37
N LEU A 451 -13.87 -17.36 -21.40
CA LEU A 451 -15.22 -16.87 -21.69
C LEU A 451 -15.10 -15.37 -22.02
N VAL A 452 -15.16 -15.05 -23.31
CA VAL A 452 -14.91 -13.68 -23.80
C VAL A 452 -16.10 -12.78 -23.48
N LEU A 453 -15.80 -11.55 -23.02
CA LEU A 453 -16.78 -10.52 -22.80
C LEU A 453 -17.47 -10.19 -24.15
N PRO A 454 -18.81 -10.36 -24.27
CA PRO A 454 -19.49 -10.11 -25.54
C PRO A 454 -19.53 -8.61 -25.86
N GLN A 455 -19.53 -8.28 -27.15
CA GLN A 455 -19.78 -6.91 -27.57
C GLN A 455 -21.26 -6.56 -27.40
N VAL A 456 -21.54 -5.41 -26.82
CA VAL A 456 -22.89 -4.91 -26.54
C VAL A 456 -23.11 -3.55 -27.21
N GLU A 457 -24.34 -3.30 -27.64
CA GLU A 457 -24.74 -1.98 -28.14
C GLU A 457 -24.97 -0.97 -27.02
N SER A 458 -25.48 -1.43 -25.86
CA SER A 458 -25.68 -0.63 -24.67
C SER A 458 -25.15 -1.38 -23.43
N TYR A 459 -24.38 -0.67 -22.61
CA TYR A 459 -23.78 -1.17 -21.36
C TYR A 459 -24.05 -0.26 -20.17
N GLU A 460 -25.10 0.57 -20.25
CA GLU A 460 -25.50 1.42 -19.13
C GLU A 460 -25.99 0.59 -17.94
N PRO A 461 -25.61 0.98 -16.71
CA PRO A 461 -26.06 0.30 -15.51
C PRO A 461 -27.59 0.38 -15.39
N THR A 462 -28.20 -0.69 -14.92
CA THR A 462 -29.67 -0.79 -14.77
C THR A 462 -30.12 -0.30 -13.40
N ASP A 463 -31.32 0.28 -13.32
CA ASP A 463 -31.88 0.76 -12.04
C ASP A 463 -32.39 -0.39 -11.16
N ASP A 464 -32.72 -1.54 -11.72
CA ASP A 464 -33.09 -2.76 -11.00
C ASP A 464 -31.87 -3.44 -10.31
N GLY A 465 -30.66 -3.01 -10.71
CA GLY A 465 -29.40 -3.53 -10.18
C GLY A 465 -28.98 -4.87 -10.77
N GLU A 466 -29.50 -5.24 -11.93
CA GLU A 466 -28.99 -6.35 -12.73
C GLU A 466 -27.86 -5.88 -13.65
N SER A 467 -26.99 -6.82 -14.04
CA SER A 467 -25.92 -6.50 -15.01
C SER A 467 -26.49 -6.15 -16.38
N PRO A 468 -25.88 -5.20 -17.11
CA PRO A 468 -26.23 -4.98 -18.54
C PRO A 468 -26.18 -6.23 -19.40
N LEU A 469 -25.31 -7.19 -19.07
CA LEU A 469 -25.20 -8.47 -19.76
C LEU A 469 -26.48 -9.31 -19.68
N SER A 470 -27.31 -9.12 -18.64
CA SER A 470 -28.57 -9.87 -18.45
C SER A 470 -29.58 -9.66 -19.59
N LYS A 471 -29.44 -8.55 -20.32
CA LYS A 471 -30.29 -8.21 -21.48
C LYS A 471 -29.86 -8.92 -22.77
N MET A 472 -28.68 -9.52 -22.82
CA MET A 472 -28.13 -10.25 -23.96
C MET A 472 -28.60 -11.71 -23.97
N THR A 473 -29.85 -11.93 -24.30
CA THR A 473 -30.48 -13.28 -24.23
C THR A 473 -29.72 -14.35 -25.02
N ASP A 474 -29.18 -14.01 -26.17
CA ASP A 474 -28.41 -14.96 -27.01
C ASP A 474 -27.08 -15.38 -26.37
N TRP A 475 -26.45 -14.48 -25.61
CA TRP A 475 -25.24 -14.82 -24.84
C TRP A 475 -25.57 -15.48 -23.52
N VAL A 476 -26.60 -15.04 -22.82
CA VAL A 476 -27.02 -15.56 -21.50
C VAL A 476 -27.48 -17.02 -21.60
N ASN A 477 -28.32 -17.33 -22.59
CA ASN A 477 -28.85 -18.68 -22.75
C ASN A 477 -27.79 -19.61 -23.35
N THR A 478 -27.58 -20.74 -22.69
CA THR A 478 -26.56 -21.72 -23.06
C THR A 478 -26.99 -23.15 -22.65
N THR A 479 -26.12 -24.08 -22.84
CA THR A 479 -26.29 -25.47 -22.38
C THR A 479 -25.44 -25.75 -21.16
N CYS A 480 -25.98 -26.54 -20.23
CA CYS A 480 -25.25 -26.97 -19.04
C CYS A 480 -24.14 -27.98 -19.44
N PRO A 481 -22.87 -27.69 -19.06
CA PRO A 481 -21.78 -28.61 -19.35
C PRO A 481 -21.89 -29.96 -18.63
N CYS A 482 -22.68 -30.01 -17.55
CA CYS A 482 -22.83 -31.21 -16.75
C CYS A 482 -23.93 -32.15 -17.32
N CYS A 483 -25.13 -31.64 -17.61
CA CYS A 483 -26.27 -32.47 -18.00
C CYS A 483 -26.76 -32.23 -19.44
N GLY A 484 -26.21 -31.29 -20.18
CA GLY A 484 -26.62 -30.92 -21.54
C GLY A 484 -27.95 -30.20 -21.63
N GLY A 485 -28.65 -29.95 -20.52
CA GLY A 485 -29.91 -29.22 -20.47
C GLY A 485 -29.75 -27.71 -20.58
N PRO A 486 -30.88 -26.98 -20.67
CA PRO A 486 -30.83 -25.49 -20.70
C PRO A 486 -30.16 -24.92 -19.45
N ALA A 487 -29.34 -23.89 -19.66
CA ALA A 487 -28.67 -23.17 -18.57
C ALA A 487 -28.51 -21.69 -18.94
N LYS A 488 -28.21 -20.86 -17.94
CA LYS A 488 -27.95 -19.42 -18.11
C LYS A 488 -26.57 -19.08 -17.60
N ARG A 489 -25.81 -18.33 -18.40
CA ARG A 489 -24.53 -17.78 -17.95
C ARG A 489 -24.72 -16.80 -16.79
N GLU A 490 -23.73 -16.75 -15.89
CA GLU A 490 -23.64 -15.64 -14.94
C GLU A 490 -23.47 -14.34 -15.71
N THR A 491 -24.21 -13.31 -15.28
CA THR A 491 -24.20 -11.98 -15.94
C THR A 491 -23.45 -10.94 -15.15
N ASP A 492 -23.17 -11.19 -13.87
CA ASP A 492 -22.23 -10.36 -13.11
C ASP A 492 -20.81 -10.56 -13.60
N THR A 493 -19.99 -9.52 -13.46
CA THR A 493 -18.56 -9.56 -13.77
C THR A 493 -17.72 -9.55 -12.50
N MET A 494 -16.44 -9.89 -12.62
CA MET A 494 -15.49 -9.80 -11.53
C MET A 494 -15.13 -8.34 -11.25
N PRO A 495 -14.69 -7.99 -10.03
CA PRO A 495 -14.20 -6.65 -9.74
C PRO A 495 -12.82 -6.44 -10.39
N GLN A 496 -12.44 -5.18 -10.61
CA GLN A 496 -11.10 -4.79 -11.03
C GLN A 496 -9.98 -5.48 -10.22
N TRP A 497 -10.19 -5.70 -8.92
CA TRP A 497 -9.26 -6.35 -8.01
C TRP A 497 -8.96 -7.82 -8.33
N ALA A 498 -9.78 -8.48 -9.13
CA ALA A 498 -9.53 -9.86 -9.56
C ALA A 498 -8.29 -9.93 -10.45
N GLY A 499 -8.23 -9.14 -11.51
CA GLY A 499 -7.09 -9.08 -12.41
C GLY A 499 -5.82 -8.63 -11.71
N SER A 500 -5.91 -7.66 -10.78
CA SER A 500 -4.76 -7.15 -10.03
C SER A 500 -4.26 -8.08 -8.92
N SER A 501 -5.00 -9.13 -8.57
CA SER A 501 -4.60 -10.04 -7.48
C SER A 501 -3.52 -11.05 -7.86
N TRP A 502 -3.14 -11.16 -9.14
CA TRP A 502 -2.17 -12.15 -9.57
C TRP A 502 -1.21 -11.68 -10.70
N TYR A 503 -1.28 -10.43 -11.15
CA TYR A 503 -0.53 -9.90 -12.29
C TYR A 503 0.99 -10.08 -12.16
N PHE A 504 1.52 -10.02 -10.96
CA PHE A 504 2.94 -10.24 -10.68
C PHE A 504 3.41 -11.65 -11.05
N LEU A 505 2.52 -12.64 -11.05
CA LEU A 505 2.79 -13.99 -11.53
C LEU A 505 2.79 -14.02 -13.07
N ARG A 506 1.86 -13.32 -13.71
CA ARG A 506 1.78 -13.28 -15.17
C ARG A 506 3.00 -12.64 -15.81
N TYR A 507 3.56 -11.61 -15.17
CA TYR A 507 4.81 -10.99 -15.62
C TYR A 507 5.98 -11.97 -15.73
N MET A 508 5.97 -13.04 -14.96
CA MET A 508 7.04 -14.04 -14.99
C MET A 508 7.06 -14.83 -16.30
N ASP A 509 5.88 -15.00 -16.95
CA ASP A 509 5.72 -15.74 -18.21
C ASP A 509 4.44 -15.30 -18.95
N PRO A 510 4.42 -14.05 -19.50
CA PRO A 510 3.18 -13.42 -19.96
C PRO A 510 2.57 -14.02 -21.23
N HIS A 511 3.37 -14.76 -22.00
CA HIS A 511 2.94 -15.35 -23.28
C HIS A 511 2.60 -16.85 -23.18
N ASN A 512 2.55 -17.39 -21.97
CA ASN A 512 2.19 -18.79 -21.76
C ASN A 512 0.69 -19.00 -22.03
N ASP A 513 0.39 -19.89 -22.96
CA ASP A 513 -0.99 -20.25 -23.36
C ASP A 513 -1.55 -21.50 -22.65
N LYS A 514 -0.69 -22.20 -21.89
CA LYS A 514 -1.01 -23.48 -21.22
C LYS A 514 -1.23 -23.34 -19.72
N ALA A 515 -0.64 -22.33 -19.12
CA ALA A 515 -0.75 -22.04 -17.69
C ALA A 515 -0.68 -20.52 -17.45
N LEU A 516 -1.06 -20.08 -16.26
CA LEU A 516 -0.92 -18.67 -15.86
C LEU A 516 0.54 -18.18 -15.95
N ALA A 517 1.47 -19.06 -15.69
CA ALA A 517 2.91 -19.00 -15.94
C ALA A 517 3.49 -20.42 -15.84
N SER A 518 4.64 -20.68 -16.48
CA SER A 518 5.31 -21.98 -16.37
C SER A 518 5.84 -22.19 -14.95
N LYS A 519 5.89 -23.46 -14.54
CA LYS A 519 6.48 -23.83 -13.24
C LYS A 519 7.94 -23.35 -13.13
N GLU A 520 8.71 -23.45 -14.21
CA GLU A 520 10.10 -22.98 -14.26
C GLU A 520 10.18 -21.47 -13.95
N ALA A 521 9.34 -20.67 -14.58
CA ALA A 521 9.32 -19.22 -14.36
C ALA A 521 8.86 -18.86 -12.92
N LEU A 522 7.82 -19.54 -12.42
CA LEU A 522 7.32 -19.35 -11.05
C LEU A 522 8.39 -19.72 -10.02
N ASP A 523 9.08 -20.85 -10.17
CA ASP A 523 10.12 -21.31 -9.25
C ASP A 523 11.34 -20.39 -9.29
N TYR A 524 11.69 -19.82 -10.46
CA TYR A 524 12.83 -18.93 -10.61
C TYR A 524 12.59 -17.53 -10.05
N TRP A 525 11.44 -16.90 -10.38
CA TRP A 525 11.19 -15.51 -10.05
C TRP A 525 10.51 -15.28 -8.71
N SER A 526 9.80 -16.26 -8.15
CA SER A 526 9.11 -16.12 -6.86
C SER A 526 10.07 -16.18 -5.66
N PRO A 527 9.79 -15.45 -4.59
CA PRO A 527 8.82 -14.37 -4.51
C PRO A 527 9.29 -13.10 -5.22
N VAL A 528 8.41 -12.09 -5.37
CA VAL A 528 8.84 -10.72 -5.71
C VAL A 528 9.78 -10.23 -4.62
N ASP A 529 10.99 -9.76 -5.00
CA ASP A 529 12.00 -9.38 -4.02
C ASP A 529 11.69 -8.05 -3.34
N TRP A 530 11.22 -7.07 -4.10
CA TRP A 530 10.86 -5.76 -3.56
C TRP A 530 9.66 -5.18 -4.29
N TYR A 531 8.59 -4.93 -3.56
CA TYR A 531 7.36 -4.33 -4.06
C TYR A 531 7.14 -2.95 -3.42
N ASN A 532 6.95 -1.91 -4.24
CA ASN A 532 6.57 -0.57 -3.77
C ASN A 532 5.17 -0.20 -4.25
N GLY A 533 4.36 0.38 -3.38
CA GLY A 533 3.01 0.81 -3.72
C GLY A 533 2.38 1.73 -2.68
N GLY A 534 1.17 2.22 -3.00
CA GLY A 534 0.42 3.13 -2.16
C GLY A 534 -0.08 2.51 -0.86
N MET A 535 -0.19 3.34 0.19
CA MET A 535 -0.73 2.90 1.49
C MET A 535 -2.23 2.58 1.42
N GLU A 536 -2.96 3.21 0.51
CA GLU A 536 -4.39 3.00 0.26
C GLU A 536 -4.72 1.55 -0.12
N HIS A 537 -3.77 0.85 -0.74
CA HIS A 537 -3.93 -0.54 -1.18
C HIS A 537 -3.65 -1.58 -0.09
N THR A 538 -3.26 -1.15 1.12
CA THR A 538 -2.87 -2.07 2.20
C THR A 538 -3.98 -3.07 2.56
N THR A 539 -5.23 -2.62 2.60
CA THR A 539 -6.41 -3.45 2.93
C THR A 539 -7.26 -3.84 1.72
N LEU A 540 -6.85 -3.41 0.52
CA LEU A 540 -7.47 -3.73 -0.77
C LEU A 540 -6.59 -4.71 -1.56
N HIS A 541 -5.94 -4.24 -2.62
CA HIS A 541 -5.10 -5.04 -3.51
C HIS A 541 -4.09 -5.93 -2.76
N LEU A 542 -3.36 -5.37 -1.78
CA LEU A 542 -2.31 -6.12 -1.08
C LEU A 542 -2.87 -7.31 -0.30
N LEU A 543 -4.02 -7.13 0.36
CA LEU A 543 -4.69 -8.18 1.10
C LEU A 543 -5.26 -9.25 0.16
N TYR A 544 -5.91 -8.84 -0.93
CA TYR A 544 -6.49 -9.75 -1.92
C TYR A 544 -5.42 -10.56 -2.66
N SER A 545 -4.31 -9.93 -3.06
CA SER A 545 -3.23 -10.63 -3.75
C SER A 545 -2.52 -11.63 -2.84
N ARG A 546 -2.37 -11.34 -1.55
CA ARG A 546 -1.85 -12.29 -0.56
C ARG A 546 -2.79 -13.50 -0.40
N PHE A 547 -4.09 -13.24 -0.33
CA PHE A 547 -5.11 -14.31 -0.25
C PHE A 547 -5.06 -15.21 -1.49
N TRP A 548 -5.10 -14.65 -2.69
CA TRP A 548 -5.04 -15.42 -3.94
C TRP A 548 -3.76 -16.22 -4.05
N HIS A 549 -2.64 -15.63 -3.69
CA HIS A 549 -1.34 -16.31 -3.73
C HIS A 549 -1.26 -17.50 -2.75
N LYS A 550 -1.76 -17.33 -1.52
CA LYS A 550 -1.85 -18.44 -0.55
C LYS A 550 -2.72 -19.58 -1.04
N PHE A 551 -3.83 -19.27 -1.69
CA PHE A 551 -4.66 -20.29 -2.31
C PHE A 551 -3.91 -21.03 -3.44
N LEU A 552 -3.23 -20.30 -4.31
CA LEU A 552 -2.40 -20.90 -5.37
C LEU A 552 -1.25 -21.74 -4.80
N TYR A 553 -0.70 -21.33 -3.66
CA TYR A 553 0.29 -22.14 -2.93
C TYR A 553 -0.32 -23.45 -2.42
N ASP A 554 -1.51 -23.41 -1.83
CA ASP A 554 -2.19 -24.59 -1.30
C ASP A 554 -2.51 -25.62 -2.38
N ILE A 555 -2.82 -25.19 -3.60
CA ILE A 555 -3.06 -26.09 -4.74
C ILE A 555 -1.79 -26.41 -5.56
N GLY A 556 -0.61 -26.01 -5.07
CA GLY A 556 0.70 -26.35 -5.64
C GLY A 556 1.09 -25.61 -6.92
N VAL A 557 0.49 -24.47 -7.22
CA VAL A 557 0.77 -23.68 -8.42
C VAL A 557 2.00 -22.78 -8.22
N VAL A 558 2.13 -22.15 -7.05
CA VAL A 558 3.25 -21.26 -6.71
C VAL A 558 4.14 -21.85 -5.61
N PRO A 559 5.45 -21.56 -5.59
CA PRO A 559 6.39 -22.21 -4.69
C PRO A 559 6.49 -21.54 -3.30
N THR A 560 5.92 -20.35 -3.11
CA THR A 560 6.05 -19.55 -1.89
C THR A 560 4.72 -19.26 -1.24
N LYS A 561 4.69 -19.17 0.11
CA LYS A 561 3.47 -18.83 0.87
C LYS A 561 3.06 -17.37 0.69
N GLU A 562 4.05 -16.48 0.51
CA GLU A 562 3.86 -15.05 0.33
C GLU A 562 4.29 -14.62 -1.07
N PRO A 563 3.55 -13.68 -1.68
CA PRO A 563 3.87 -13.20 -3.02
C PRO A 563 5.09 -12.25 -3.04
N TYR A 564 5.31 -11.51 -1.94
CA TYR A 564 6.29 -10.44 -1.84
C TYR A 564 7.18 -10.64 -0.61
N ALA A 565 8.51 -10.56 -0.80
CA ALA A 565 9.46 -10.64 0.30
C ALA A 565 9.55 -9.32 1.07
N LYS A 566 9.60 -8.19 0.34
CA LYS A 566 9.70 -6.84 0.92
C LYS A 566 8.61 -5.93 0.34
N ARG A 567 7.96 -5.16 1.21
CA ARG A 567 6.97 -4.13 0.82
C ARG A 567 7.31 -2.79 1.45
N THR A 568 7.45 -1.78 0.60
CA THR A 568 7.60 -0.38 0.99
C THR A 568 6.46 0.45 0.41
N SER A 569 6.29 1.65 0.94
CA SER A 569 5.27 2.58 0.45
C SER A 569 5.86 3.96 0.21
N HIS A 570 5.21 4.72 -0.65
CA HIS A 570 5.58 6.08 -0.99
C HIS A 570 4.54 7.08 -0.53
N GLY A 571 4.97 8.32 -0.29
CA GLY A 571 4.08 9.44 -0.03
C GLY A 571 3.55 10.05 -1.33
N MET A 572 2.42 10.73 -1.25
CA MET A 572 1.81 11.41 -2.40
C MET A 572 2.55 12.72 -2.75
N ILE A 573 2.55 13.10 -4.02
CA ILE A 573 2.86 14.45 -4.47
C ILE A 573 1.55 15.25 -4.51
N LEU A 574 1.50 16.30 -3.69
CA LEU A 574 0.39 17.24 -3.59
C LEU A 574 0.57 18.38 -4.60
N GLY A 575 -0.50 19.03 -4.98
CA GLY A 575 -0.46 20.27 -5.77
C GLY A 575 0.20 21.43 -5.01
N GLU A 576 0.48 22.55 -5.69
CA GLU A 576 1.15 23.73 -5.10
C GLU A 576 0.43 24.29 -3.87
N GLY A 577 -0.88 24.09 -3.75
CA GLY A 577 -1.69 24.45 -2.57
C GLY A 577 -1.62 23.47 -1.41
N GLY A 578 -0.84 22.39 -1.50
CA GLY A 578 -0.79 21.33 -0.48
C GLY A 578 -1.98 20.37 -0.50
N GLU A 579 -2.82 20.42 -1.52
CA GLU A 579 -3.98 19.56 -1.70
C GLU A 579 -3.69 18.39 -2.66
N LYS A 580 -4.43 17.29 -2.48
CA LYS A 580 -4.34 16.16 -3.42
C LYS A 580 -4.64 16.62 -4.84
N MET A 581 -3.79 16.27 -5.79
CA MET A 581 -4.04 16.52 -7.21
C MET A 581 -5.26 15.74 -7.66
N SER A 582 -6.21 16.44 -8.27
CA SER A 582 -7.38 15.82 -8.90
C SER A 582 -7.86 16.64 -10.09
N LYS A 583 -8.45 15.93 -11.05
CA LYS A 583 -9.00 16.54 -12.27
C LYS A 583 -10.14 17.52 -11.99
N SER A 584 -10.97 17.19 -10.98
CA SER A 584 -12.09 18.02 -10.58
C SER A 584 -11.65 19.36 -9.95
N ARG A 585 -10.43 19.41 -9.39
CA ARG A 585 -9.84 20.62 -8.80
C ARG A 585 -9.01 21.44 -9.78
N GLY A 586 -8.71 20.91 -10.95
CA GLY A 586 -7.90 21.59 -11.97
C GLY A 586 -6.44 21.84 -11.56
N ASN A 587 -5.93 21.12 -10.55
CA ASN A 587 -4.59 21.31 -9.98
C ASN A 587 -3.60 20.21 -10.40
N VAL A 588 -3.90 19.45 -11.45
CA VAL A 588 -3.05 18.38 -11.98
C VAL A 588 -1.91 18.98 -12.80
N VAL A 589 -0.67 18.56 -12.53
CA VAL A 589 0.51 18.89 -13.33
C VAL A 589 0.81 17.72 -14.27
N ASN A 590 0.86 18.02 -15.58
CA ASN A 590 1.12 17.02 -16.61
C ASN A 590 2.63 16.80 -16.77
N PRO A 591 3.14 15.54 -16.64
CA PRO A 591 4.55 15.25 -16.86
C PRO A 591 5.07 15.63 -18.25
N ASN A 592 4.22 15.60 -19.28
CA ASN A 592 4.62 15.99 -20.64
C ASN A 592 5.12 17.44 -20.71
N ASP A 593 4.45 18.35 -19.98
CA ASP A 593 4.82 19.78 -19.97
C ASP A 593 6.17 19.99 -19.27
N ILE A 594 6.40 19.26 -18.18
CA ILE A 594 7.67 19.33 -17.43
C ILE A 594 8.83 18.75 -18.27
N VAL A 595 8.59 17.62 -18.92
CA VAL A 595 9.60 16.99 -19.79
C VAL A 595 9.92 17.85 -21.01
N ALA A 596 8.90 18.43 -21.65
CA ALA A 596 9.09 19.34 -22.78
C ALA A 596 9.94 20.57 -22.42
N GLN A 597 9.78 21.09 -21.19
CA GLN A 597 10.46 22.30 -20.74
C GLN A 597 11.85 22.02 -20.14
N TYR A 598 12.03 20.92 -19.40
CA TYR A 598 13.22 20.69 -18.60
C TYR A 598 13.94 19.36 -18.88
N GLY A 599 13.31 18.44 -19.59
CA GLY A 599 13.80 17.08 -19.87
C GLY A 599 13.33 16.03 -18.88
N ALA A 600 13.34 14.78 -19.32
CA ALA A 600 12.92 13.61 -18.54
C ALA A 600 13.85 13.39 -17.33
N ASP A 601 15.17 13.48 -17.52
CA ASP A 601 16.13 13.30 -16.43
C ASP A 601 15.96 14.35 -15.33
N THR A 602 15.62 15.59 -15.68
CA THR A 602 15.33 16.65 -14.71
C THR A 602 14.08 16.31 -13.90
N MET A 603 13.03 15.83 -14.55
CA MET A 603 11.81 15.41 -13.87
C MET A 603 12.07 14.22 -12.93
N ARG A 604 12.78 13.19 -13.40
CA ARG A 604 13.15 12.02 -12.59
C ARG A 604 13.90 12.43 -11.33
N LEU A 605 14.94 13.27 -11.50
CA LEU A 605 15.75 13.76 -10.39
C LEU A 605 14.91 14.60 -9.42
N HIS A 606 14.08 15.50 -9.95
CA HIS A 606 13.27 16.41 -9.12
C HIS A 606 12.30 15.66 -8.21
N ILE A 607 11.52 14.73 -8.75
CA ILE A 607 10.54 13.97 -7.95
C ILE A 607 11.18 13.07 -6.87
N MET A 608 12.47 12.77 -7.00
CA MET A 608 13.25 12.06 -5.98
C MET A 608 13.88 13.03 -4.96
N PHE A 609 14.11 14.28 -5.34
CA PHE A 609 14.79 15.28 -4.51
C PHE A 609 13.85 16.08 -3.60
N ILE A 610 12.57 16.25 -3.97
CA ILE A 610 11.63 17.17 -3.30
C ILE A 610 11.28 16.81 -1.85
N GLY A 611 11.78 15.74 -1.29
CA GLY A 611 11.60 15.36 0.11
C GLY A 611 11.70 13.87 0.38
N ASP A 612 11.40 13.51 1.63
CA ASP A 612 11.38 12.13 2.08
C ASP A 612 10.40 11.29 1.26
N PHE A 613 10.86 10.14 0.76
CA PHE A 613 10.11 9.30 -0.16
C PHE A 613 8.80 8.76 0.46
N GLU A 614 8.80 8.46 1.75
CA GLU A 614 7.63 7.92 2.45
C GLU A 614 6.58 8.97 2.83
N LYS A 615 6.96 10.26 2.77
CA LYS A 615 6.10 11.38 3.18
C LYS A 615 5.41 12.04 1.98
N ALA A 616 4.25 12.62 2.24
CA ALA A 616 3.62 13.51 1.27
C ALA A 616 4.47 14.78 1.11
N VAL A 617 4.61 15.25 -0.13
CA VAL A 617 5.38 16.44 -0.50
C VAL A 617 4.58 17.31 -1.44
N THR A 618 4.81 18.63 -1.39
CA THR A 618 4.13 19.60 -2.26
C THR A 618 4.95 19.86 -3.52
N TRP A 619 4.31 19.80 -4.68
CA TRP A 619 4.92 20.16 -5.96
C TRP A 619 5.23 21.66 -6.05
N SER A 620 6.34 22.01 -6.67
CA SER A 620 6.71 23.38 -7.00
C SER A 620 7.38 23.46 -8.36
N ASN A 621 6.79 24.21 -9.28
CA ASN A 621 7.37 24.44 -10.61
C ASN A 621 8.71 25.19 -10.54
N GLU A 622 8.88 26.08 -9.57
CA GLU A 622 10.14 26.83 -9.39
C GLU A 622 11.29 25.93 -8.91
N ALA A 623 10.99 24.93 -8.06
CA ALA A 623 12.00 24.02 -7.54
C ALA A 623 12.58 23.09 -8.63
N VAL A 624 11.84 22.81 -9.70
CA VAL A 624 12.33 22.01 -10.87
C VAL A 624 13.56 22.66 -11.50
N LYS A 625 13.63 23.99 -11.55
CA LYS A 625 14.78 24.75 -12.07
C LYS A 625 16.07 24.46 -11.30
N GLY A 626 15.98 24.20 -10.00
CA GLY A 626 17.12 23.79 -9.17
C GLY A 626 17.73 22.45 -9.61
N SER A 627 16.86 21.48 -9.85
CA SER A 627 17.26 20.15 -10.37
C SER A 627 17.87 20.25 -11.78
N LYS A 628 17.28 21.07 -12.66
CA LYS A 628 17.85 21.33 -13.99
C LYS A 628 19.24 21.93 -13.92
N ARG A 629 19.46 22.96 -13.09
CA ARG A 629 20.79 23.59 -12.89
C ARG A 629 21.82 22.59 -12.37
N PHE A 630 21.44 21.68 -11.50
CA PHE A 630 22.35 20.63 -11.05
C PHE A 630 22.78 19.72 -12.20
N LEU A 631 21.85 19.25 -13.03
CA LEU A 631 22.19 18.42 -14.19
C LEU A 631 23.01 19.19 -15.22
N ASP A 632 22.73 20.46 -15.48
CA ASP A 632 23.56 21.32 -16.33
C ASP A 632 25.02 21.39 -15.83
N ARG A 633 25.20 21.54 -14.52
CA ARG A 633 26.53 21.54 -13.90
C ARG A 633 27.22 20.19 -14.05
N CYS A 634 26.48 19.07 -13.83
CA CYS A 634 27.05 17.74 -14.06
C CYS A 634 27.50 17.56 -15.50
N PHE A 635 26.65 17.94 -16.47
CA PHE A 635 26.98 17.83 -17.89
C PHE A 635 28.19 18.66 -18.28
N ASN A 636 28.37 19.86 -17.75
CA ASN A 636 29.48 20.74 -18.06
C ASN A 636 30.81 20.28 -17.46
N LEU A 637 30.86 19.34 -16.52
CA LEU A 637 32.10 18.80 -15.99
C LEU A 637 32.97 18.14 -17.09
N GLN A 638 32.37 17.58 -18.12
CA GLN A 638 33.10 17.00 -19.27
C GLN A 638 33.97 18.01 -20.02
N ASP A 639 33.63 19.32 -19.94
CA ASP A 639 34.38 20.38 -20.63
C ASP A 639 35.61 20.87 -19.83
N ILE A 640 35.65 20.59 -18.52
CA ILE A 640 36.73 21.05 -17.62
C ILE A 640 37.57 19.91 -17.03
N ALA A 641 37.15 18.67 -17.23
CA ALA A 641 37.89 17.51 -16.71
C ALA A 641 39.25 17.36 -17.38
N THR A 642 40.32 17.11 -16.58
CA THR A 642 41.60 16.76 -17.08
C THR A 642 41.63 15.37 -17.71
N ALA A 643 42.67 15.07 -18.51
CA ALA A 643 42.80 13.77 -19.17
C ALA A 643 43.19 12.61 -18.22
N GLU A 644 43.42 12.88 -16.93
CA GLU A 644 43.75 11.85 -15.93
C GLU A 644 42.60 10.86 -15.78
N GLU A 645 42.87 9.58 -15.99
CA GLU A 645 41.87 8.52 -15.99
C GLU A 645 41.57 7.93 -14.62
N THR A 646 42.29 8.34 -13.57
CA THR A 646 42.08 7.90 -12.18
C THR A 646 41.39 8.99 -11.37
N ILE A 647 40.82 8.57 -10.25
CA ILE A 647 40.25 9.54 -9.25
C ILE A 647 41.41 10.43 -8.80
N SER A 648 41.21 11.75 -8.86
CA SER A 648 42.24 12.71 -8.45
C SER A 648 42.47 12.65 -6.95
N ALA A 649 43.73 12.81 -6.50
CA ALA A 649 44.07 12.75 -5.07
C ALA A 649 43.29 13.78 -4.22
N LYS A 650 42.96 14.94 -4.80
CA LYS A 650 42.21 16.02 -4.12
C LYS A 650 40.74 15.63 -3.86
N ASN A 651 40.18 14.80 -4.71
CA ASN A 651 38.76 14.41 -4.66
C ASN A 651 38.54 12.99 -4.10
N GLU A 652 39.63 12.27 -3.77
CA GLU A 652 39.54 10.87 -3.38
C GLU A 652 38.59 10.65 -2.21
N SER A 653 38.66 11.47 -1.15
CA SER A 653 37.79 11.34 0.02
C SER A 653 36.33 11.61 -0.32
N ILE A 654 36.03 12.71 -1.01
CA ILE A 654 34.62 13.05 -1.35
C ILE A 654 34.00 12.03 -2.30
N VAL A 655 34.78 11.49 -3.26
CA VAL A 655 34.31 10.46 -4.20
C VAL A 655 33.94 9.19 -3.42
N HIS A 656 34.81 8.68 -2.56
CA HIS A 656 34.53 7.45 -1.78
C HIS A 656 33.40 7.63 -0.75
N LYS A 657 33.32 8.79 -0.10
CA LYS A 657 32.18 9.15 0.76
C LYS A 657 30.87 9.15 -0.02
N THR A 658 30.87 9.72 -1.21
CA THR A 658 29.66 9.81 -2.05
C THR A 658 29.24 8.43 -2.55
N ILE A 659 30.18 7.58 -2.99
CA ILE A 659 29.87 6.18 -3.37
C ILE A 659 29.18 5.46 -2.20
N LYS A 660 29.78 5.50 -1.00
CA LYS A 660 29.22 4.88 0.20
C LYS A 660 27.80 5.38 0.50
N LYS A 661 27.65 6.71 0.53
CA LYS A 661 26.38 7.35 0.87
C LYS A 661 25.27 7.04 -0.14
N VAL A 662 25.53 7.19 -1.44
CA VAL A 662 24.56 6.94 -2.50
C VAL A 662 24.17 5.47 -2.54
N THR A 663 25.12 4.55 -2.34
CA THR A 663 24.86 3.10 -2.29
C THR A 663 23.84 2.77 -1.19
N GLN A 664 24.09 3.25 0.03
CA GLN A 664 23.21 3.02 1.18
C GLN A 664 21.85 3.70 0.99
N ASP A 665 21.85 4.94 0.55
CA ASP A 665 20.63 5.73 0.42
C ASP A 665 19.65 5.17 -0.63
N ILE A 666 20.15 4.58 -1.72
CA ILE A 666 19.29 3.90 -2.71
C ILE A 666 18.63 2.67 -2.07
N ASP A 667 19.38 1.86 -1.32
CA ASP A 667 18.86 0.66 -0.67
C ASP A 667 17.83 0.98 0.44
N GLU A 668 17.92 2.18 1.01
CA GLU A 668 17.01 2.70 2.05
C GLU A 668 15.91 3.64 1.49
N LEU A 669 15.81 3.81 0.17
CA LEU A 669 14.90 4.78 -0.50
C LEU A 669 15.05 6.23 -0.04
N LYS A 670 16.25 6.61 0.41
CA LYS A 670 16.62 7.99 0.79
C LYS A 670 17.17 8.76 -0.40
N MET A 671 16.41 8.82 -1.49
CA MET A 671 16.86 9.37 -2.78
C MET A 671 17.25 10.84 -2.69
N ASN A 672 16.56 11.63 -1.87
CA ASN A 672 16.86 13.05 -1.66
C ASN A 672 18.25 13.26 -1.04
N THR A 673 18.67 12.45 -0.09
CA THR A 673 20.01 12.55 0.53
C THR A 673 21.10 11.99 -0.38
N ALA A 674 20.80 10.96 -1.19
CA ALA A 674 21.71 10.50 -2.25
C ALA A 674 22.00 11.62 -3.27
N ILE A 675 20.96 12.32 -3.73
CA ILE A 675 21.11 13.46 -4.65
C ILE A 675 21.92 14.59 -4.00
N ALA A 676 21.62 14.91 -2.73
CA ALA A 676 22.37 15.94 -1.98
C ALA A 676 23.85 15.58 -1.85
N ALA A 677 24.20 14.31 -1.63
CA ALA A 677 25.59 13.85 -1.60
C ALA A 677 26.29 14.04 -2.96
N MET A 678 25.61 13.72 -4.06
CA MET A 678 26.14 13.98 -5.40
C MET A 678 26.30 15.49 -5.70
N MET A 679 25.37 16.33 -5.21
CA MET A 679 25.49 17.80 -5.31
C MET A 679 26.73 18.31 -4.57
N THR A 680 27.01 17.77 -3.38
CA THR A 680 28.23 18.11 -2.61
C THR A 680 29.47 17.68 -3.37
N MET A 681 29.51 16.45 -3.91
CA MET A 681 30.62 15.98 -4.74
C MET A 681 30.86 16.92 -5.93
N VAL A 682 29.82 17.31 -6.67
CA VAL A 682 29.94 18.23 -7.82
C VAL A 682 30.49 19.58 -7.39
N ASN A 683 30.10 20.12 -6.22
CA ASN A 683 30.65 21.36 -5.69
C ASN A 683 32.18 21.26 -5.47
N GLU A 684 32.64 20.15 -4.87
CA GLU A 684 34.08 19.89 -4.66
C GLU A 684 34.83 19.72 -5.98
N LEU A 685 34.23 19.01 -6.97
CA LEU A 685 34.83 18.86 -8.30
C LEU A 685 35.03 20.22 -8.99
N TYR A 686 34.15 21.17 -8.83
CA TYR A 686 34.33 22.53 -9.34
C TYR A 686 35.37 23.34 -8.56
N ALA A 687 35.42 23.15 -7.24
CA ALA A 687 36.34 23.87 -6.38
C ALA A 687 37.78 23.39 -6.53
N ASN A 688 38.00 22.08 -6.63
CA ASN A 688 39.33 21.47 -6.66
C ASN A 688 39.83 21.20 -8.08
N GLY A 689 38.99 21.35 -9.11
CA GLY A 689 39.15 20.77 -10.42
C GLY A 689 38.87 19.28 -10.41
N CYS A 690 38.62 18.69 -11.58
CA CYS A 690 38.27 17.26 -11.67
C CYS A 690 39.12 16.57 -12.75
N SER A 691 39.31 15.27 -12.53
CA SER A 691 39.86 14.34 -13.50
C SER A 691 38.75 13.66 -14.29
N LYS A 692 39.13 13.01 -15.40
CA LYS A 692 38.22 12.12 -16.14
C LYS A 692 37.74 10.98 -15.26
N GLY A 693 38.59 10.43 -14.36
CA GLY A 693 38.24 9.40 -13.41
C GLY A 693 37.23 9.89 -12.36
N ASP A 694 37.30 11.14 -11.88
CA ASP A 694 36.30 11.73 -10.99
C ASP A 694 34.91 11.79 -11.65
N VAL A 695 34.86 12.21 -12.92
CA VAL A 695 33.62 12.32 -13.69
C VAL A 695 33.06 10.92 -14.02
N GLU A 696 33.94 9.92 -14.27
CA GLU A 696 33.51 8.53 -14.45
C GLU A 696 32.74 8.02 -13.24
N MET A 697 33.25 8.24 -12.03
CA MET A 697 32.55 7.83 -10.80
C MET A 697 31.21 8.56 -10.63
N LEU A 698 31.16 9.85 -10.89
CA LEU A 698 29.92 10.60 -10.86
C LEU A 698 28.89 10.06 -11.87
N CYS A 699 29.31 9.75 -13.09
CA CYS A 699 28.47 9.16 -14.13
C CYS A 699 27.87 7.83 -13.66
N LEU A 700 28.65 6.94 -13.05
CA LEU A 700 28.15 5.67 -12.55
C LEU A 700 27.11 5.84 -11.45
N LEU A 701 27.33 6.77 -10.50
CA LEU A 701 26.39 7.06 -9.41
C LEU A 701 25.11 7.75 -9.90
N LEU A 702 25.24 8.63 -10.89
CA LEU A 702 24.13 9.41 -11.44
C LEU A 702 23.31 8.63 -12.49
N SER A 703 23.90 7.57 -13.09
CA SER A 703 23.26 6.77 -14.14
C SER A 703 21.84 6.30 -13.80
N PRO A 704 21.52 5.80 -12.59
CA PRO A 704 20.15 5.43 -12.25
C PRO A 704 19.19 6.61 -12.19
N PHE A 705 19.66 7.81 -11.86
CA PHE A 705 18.83 9.01 -11.67
C PHE A 705 18.58 9.77 -12.98
N ALA A 706 19.62 9.93 -13.80
CA ALA A 706 19.62 10.70 -15.04
C ALA A 706 20.21 9.88 -16.21
N PRO A 707 19.55 8.79 -16.61
CA PRO A 707 20.14 7.81 -17.52
C PRO A 707 20.43 8.35 -18.91
N HIS A 708 19.62 9.24 -19.46
CA HIS A 708 19.83 9.77 -20.81
C HIS A 708 21.09 10.66 -20.87
N MET A 709 21.19 11.59 -19.93
CA MET A 709 22.34 12.50 -19.85
C MET A 709 23.65 11.75 -19.60
N VAL A 710 23.60 10.76 -18.72
CA VAL A 710 24.80 10.00 -18.35
C VAL A 710 25.29 9.15 -19.53
N GLU A 711 24.42 8.49 -20.28
CA GLU A 711 24.84 7.73 -21.46
C GLU A 711 25.45 8.65 -22.53
N GLU A 712 24.94 9.86 -22.69
CA GLU A 712 25.55 10.85 -23.61
C GLU A 712 26.91 11.31 -23.12
N MET A 713 27.07 11.64 -21.84
CA MET A 713 28.38 11.98 -21.27
C MET A 713 29.37 10.82 -21.37
N TRP A 714 28.92 9.59 -21.15
CA TRP A 714 29.68 8.36 -21.24
C TRP A 714 30.26 8.15 -22.64
N GLU A 715 29.44 8.42 -23.66
CA GLU A 715 29.90 8.37 -25.06
C GLU A 715 30.86 9.52 -25.37
N ASN A 716 30.50 10.77 -25.03
CA ASN A 716 31.32 11.97 -25.32
C ASN A 716 32.73 11.92 -24.70
N MET A 717 32.81 11.38 -23.46
CA MET A 717 34.12 11.26 -22.77
C MET A 717 34.92 10.02 -23.18
N GLY A 718 34.41 9.22 -24.12
CA GLY A 718 35.08 8.04 -24.66
C GLY A 718 35.06 6.80 -23.78
N PHE A 719 34.28 6.79 -22.70
CA PHE A 719 34.15 5.62 -21.83
C PHE A 719 33.45 4.46 -22.55
N ALA A 720 32.46 4.75 -23.40
CA ALA A 720 31.78 3.74 -24.20
C ALA A 720 32.77 3.00 -25.13
N ALA A 721 33.68 3.73 -25.75
CA ALA A 721 34.74 3.14 -26.58
C ALA A 721 35.80 2.37 -25.76
N LYS A 722 36.16 2.89 -24.57
CA LYS A 722 37.11 2.28 -23.64
C LYS A 722 36.63 0.93 -23.11
N TYR A 723 35.37 0.85 -22.69
CA TYR A 723 34.80 -0.33 -22.03
C TYR A 723 33.97 -1.23 -22.95
N GLY A 724 33.61 -0.78 -24.15
CA GLY A 724 32.67 -1.48 -25.04
C GLY A 724 31.27 -1.66 -24.45
N LYS A 725 30.86 -0.79 -23.50
CA LYS A 725 29.64 -0.90 -22.72
C LYS A 725 29.01 0.47 -22.46
N MET A 726 27.68 0.50 -22.33
CA MET A 726 26.95 1.64 -21.79
C MET A 726 27.22 1.83 -20.28
N ALA A 727 27.07 3.03 -19.75
CA ALA A 727 27.23 3.31 -18.32
C ALA A 727 26.38 2.40 -17.45
N MET A 728 25.13 2.17 -17.83
CA MET A 728 24.19 1.29 -17.14
C MET A 728 24.59 -0.19 -17.09
N GLN A 729 25.54 -0.61 -17.94
CA GLN A 729 26.05 -1.98 -18.00
C GLN A 729 27.37 -2.15 -17.23
N MET A 730 27.89 -1.07 -16.66
CA MET A 730 29.11 -1.11 -15.84
C MET A 730 28.79 -1.66 -14.45
N PRO A 731 29.79 -2.25 -13.76
CA PRO A 731 29.65 -2.60 -12.36
C PRO A 731 29.36 -1.38 -11.49
N TRP A 732 28.50 -1.53 -10.47
CA TRP A 732 28.30 -0.50 -9.46
C TRP A 732 29.63 -0.20 -8.75
N PRO A 733 30.01 1.08 -8.57
CA PRO A 733 31.30 1.43 -7.99
C PRO A 733 31.36 1.04 -6.50
N ALA A 734 32.50 0.47 -6.10
CA ALA A 734 32.78 0.17 -4.70
C ALA A 734 33.55 1.32 -4.05
N HIS A 735 33.23 1.62 -2.78
CA HIS A 735 34.03 2.55 -1.99
C HIS A 735 35.15 1.82 -1.23
N ASP A 736 36.22 2.53 -0.94
CA ASP A 736 37.28 2.12 -0.03
C ASP A 736 37.06 2.85 1.31
N GLU A 737 36.82 2.13 2.38
CA GLU A 737 36.53 2.71 3.71
C GLU A 737 37.70 3.54 4.21
N ALA A 738 38.93 3.13 3.94
CA ALA A 738 40.14 3.86 4.37
C ALA A 738 40.23 5.23 3.68
N LYS A 739 39.63 5.39 2.51
CA LYS A 739 39.65 6.62 1.73
C LYS A 739 38.46 7.55 2.04
N THR A 740 37.54 7.13 2.87
CA THR A 740 36.43 7.98 3.34
C THR A 740 36.84 8.95 4.45
N VAL A 741 38.05 8.84 4.98
CA VAL A 741 38.58 9.72 6.02
C VAL A 741 39.17 10.96 5.39
N ASP A 742 38.79 12.13 5.88
CA ASP A 742 39.39 13.39 5.42
C ASP A 742 40.86 13.45 5.83
N SER A 743 41.77 13.61 4.86
CA SER A 743 43.20 13.80 5.13
C SER A 743 43.49 15.18 5.67
N HIS A 744 42.59 16.14 5.45
CA HIS A 744 42.73 17.54 5.90
C HIS A 744 41.42 18.02 6.52
N VAL A 745 41.52 19.00 7.40
CA VAL A 745 40.42 19.65 8.07
C VAL A 745 40.54 21.16 7.98
N GLU A 746 39.44 21.84 7.71
CA GLU A 746 39.36 23.29 7.77
C GLU A 746 39.10 23.70 9.22
N MET A 747 40.06 24.46 9.80
CA MET A 747 39.99 24.93 11.18
C MET A 747 39.77 26.43 11.23
N ALA A 748 38.85 26.87 12.12
CA ALA A 748 38.62 28.28 12.35
C ALA A 748 39.85 28.91 13.05
N VAL A 749 40.30 30.05 12.55
CA VAL A 749 41.38 30.82 13.17
C VAL A 749 40.80 32.07 13.83
N GLN A 750 41.05 32.18 15.13
CA GLN A 750 40.66 33.34 15.93
C GLN A 750 41.86 34.08 16.45
N VAL A 751 41.73 35.41 16.61
CA VAL A 751 42.71 36.27 17.32
C VAL A 751 41.93 36.99 18.40
N ASN A 752 42.34 36.76 19.66
CA ASN A 752 41.64 37.29 20.85
C ASN A 752 40.13 36.99 20.83
N GLY A 753 39.74 35.74 20.41
CA GLY A 753 38.36 35.28 20.32
C GLY A 753 37.56 35.78 19.13
N LYS A 754 38.13 36.61 18.25
CA LYS A 754 37.47 37.08 17.03
C LYS A 754 37.91 36.26 15.82
N LEU A 755 36.96 35.73 15.08
CA LEU A 755 37.23 34.97 13.85
C LEU A 755 37.96 35.85 12.83
N LYS A 756 39.06 35.36 12.30
CA LYS A 756 39.90 36.02 11.27
C LYS A 756 39.93 35.30 9.93
N GLY A 757 39.57 34.02 9.94
CA GLY A 757 39.55 33.21 8.74
C GLY A 757 39.55 31.72 9.09
N THR A 758 39.82 30.92 8.09
CA THR A 758 39.97 29.47 8.25
C THR A 758 41.33 29.05 7.66
N VAL A 759 41.86 27.94 8.12
CA VAL A 759 43.07 27.31 7.61
C VAL A 759 42.85 25.82 7.40
N THR A 760 43.31 25.31 6.27
CA THR A 760 43.24 23.88 5.98
C THR A 760 44.57 23.24 6.39
N VAL A 761 44.47 22.27 7.30
CA VAL A 761 45.66 21.54 7.83
C VAL A 761 45.37 20.04 7.77
N PRO A 762 46.41 19.17 7.74
CA PRO A 762 46.20 17.73 7.86
C PRO A 762 45.36 17.39 9.11
N MET A 763 44.51 16.37 9.00
CA MET A 763 43.70 15.86 10.11
C MET A 763 44.66 15.51 11.26
N ASP A 764 44.23 15.81 12.48
CA ASP A 764 45.00 15.56 13.69
C ASP A 764 46.33 16.31 13.82
N SER A 765 46.54 17.39 13.03
CA SER A 765 47.69 18.23 13.16
C SER A 765 47.91 18.73 14.60
N ASP A 766 49.17 18.80 15.02
CA ASP A 766 49.52 19.36 16.32
C ASP A 766 49.35 20.88 16.36
N GLU A 767 49.40 21.45 17.55
CA GLU A 767 49.22 22.88 17.76
C GLU A 767 50.25 23.71 16.96
N ALA A 768 51.48 23.26 16.90
CA ALA A 768 52.58 24.01 16.23
C ALA A 768 52.33 24.09 14.69
N ALA A 769 51.91 22.97 14.07
CA ALA A 769 51.56 22.95 12.65
C ALA A 769 50.34 23.81 12.31
N VAL A 770 49.32 23.77 13.16
CA VAL A 770 48.11 24.60 12.98
C VAL A 770 48.43 26.08 13.15
N VAL A 771 49.21 26.44 14.15
CA VAL A 771 49.65 27.83 14.35
C VAL A 771 50.48 28.35 13.20
N ALA A 772 51.44 27.55 12.71
CA ALA A 772 52.28 27.93 11.56
C ALA A 772 51.42 28.22 10.31
N ALA A 773 50.47 27.30 10.01
CA ALA A 773 49.55 27.48 8.89
C ALA A 773 48.61 28.69 9.08
N ALA A 774 48.12 28.91 10.28
CA ALA A 774 47.28 30.06 10.59
C ALA A 774 48.04 31.40 10.44
N MET A 775 49.23 31.43 10.92
CA MET A 775 50.12 32.63 10.84
C MET A 775 50.55 32.95 9.39
N ASP A 776 50.46 32.05 8.48
CA ASP A 776 50.77 32.27 7.06
C ASP A 776 49.62 32.92 6.29
N THR A 777 48.41 32.98 6.84
CA THR A 777 47.28 33.63 6.18
C THR A 777 47.33 35.16 6.31
N ASP A 778 47.02 35.88 5.22
CA ASP A 778 47.12 37.34 5.16
C ASP A 778 46.30 38.11 6.23
N LYS A 779 45.09 37.62 6.52
CA LYS A 779 44.18 38.18 7.51
C LYS A 779 44.70 38.03 8.93
N VAL A 780 45.36 36.91 9.22
CA VAL A 780 45.96 36.65 10.53
C VAL A 780 47.27 37.44 10.66
N LYS A 781 48.13 37.47 9.62
CA LYS A 781 49.34 38.30 9.56
C LYS A 781 49.02 39.76 9.95
N LYS A 782 48.02 40.37 9.29
CA LYS A 782 47.54 41.70 9.59
C LYS A 782 47.01 41.87 11.01
N ALA A 783 46.36 40.88 11.54
CA ALA A 783 45.73 40.91 12.86
C ALA A 783 46.74 40.75 14.01
N VAL A 784 47.91 40.22 13.75
CA VAL A 784 48.99 40.02 14.74
C VAL A 784 50.20 40.92 14.49
N GLU A 785 50.13 41.81 13.50
CA GLU A 785 51.21 42.79 13.20
C GLU A 785 51.51 43.71 14.41
N GLY A 786 52.76 43.76 14.86
CA GLY A 786 53.18 44.51 16.06
C GLY A 786 52.72 43.86 17.39
N MET A 787 52.24 42.63 17.36
CA MET A 787 51.78 41.88 18.51
C MET A 787 52.63 40.62 18.80
N SER A 788 52.68 40.19 20.06
CA SER A 788 53.27 38.91 20.46
C SER A 788 52.18 37.93 20.88
N VAL A 789 52.24 36.68 20.38
CA VAL A 789 51.35 35.60 20.83
C VAL A 789 51.78 35.18 22.24
N VAL A 790 50.89 35.42 23.22
CA VAL A 790 51.14 35.09 24.62
C VAL A 790 50.53 33.75 25.05
N LYS A 791 49.56 33.30 24.34
CA LYS A 791 48.89 31.98 24.58
C LYS A 791 48.18 31.49 23.32
N THR A 792 48.23 30.20 23.07
CA THR A 792 47.41 29.55 22.07
C THR A 792 46.35 28.68 22.73
N ILE A 793 45.16 28.66 22.16
CA ILE A 793 44.11 27.72 22.54
C ILE A 793 43.84 26.89 21.27
N HIS A 794 44.25 25.65 21.29
CA HIS A 794 44.04 24.70 20.20
C HIS A 794 42.94 23.68 20.56
N VAL A 795 41.88 23.65 19.81
CA VAL A 795 40.84 22.61 19.86
C VAL A 795 40.99 21.76 18.63
N LYS A 796 41.49 20.54 18.83
CA LYS A 796 41.86 19.59 17.78
C LYS A 796 40.76 19.48 16.71
N ASN A 797 41.13 19.63 15.45
CA ASN A 797 40.22 19.54 14.28
C ASN A 797 39.04 20.54 14.28
N LYS A 798 39.10 21.60 15.07
CA LYS A 798 37.99 22.58 15.15
C LYS A 798 38.43 24.03 15.02
N LEU A 799 39.32 24.48 15.90
CA LEU A 799 39.77 25.86 15.89
C LEU A 799 41.13 26.05 16.58
N VAL A 800 41.80 27.13 16.17
CA VAL A 800 42.93 27.72 16.92
C VAL A 800 42.59 29.16 17.26
N ASN A 801 42.83 29.57 18.51
CA ASN A 801 42.66 30.95 18.96
C ASN A 801 44.00 31.44 19.48
N LEU A 802 44.55 32.47 18.80
CA LEU A 802 45.79 33.14 19.16
C LEU A 802 45.45 34.31 20.11
N ILE A 803 45.91 34.20 21.33
CA ILE A 803 45.80 35.30 22.31
C ILE A 803 47.06 36.17 22.16
N VAL A 804 46.87 37.41 21.72
CA VAL A 804 47.99 38.34 21.41
C VAL A 804 47.93 39.55 22.28
N LYS A 805 49.08 40.15 22.59
CA LYS A 805 49.31 41.45 23.26
C LYS A 805 50.32 42.27 22.49
N PRO A 806 50.30 43.63 22.61
CA PRO A 806 51.31 44.43 21.97
C PRO A 806 52.72 43.96 22.30
N ALA A 807 53.60 43.91 21.28
CA ALA A 807 54.98 43.53 21.46
C ALA A 807 55.64 44.69 22.31
N ARG A 808 56.32 44.32 23.39
CA ARG A 808 57.06 45.31 24.23
C ARG A 808 58.29 45.78 23.47
#